data_7acf3e3c75c40b0b627bd8973eca1ade
#
_entry.id   7acf3e3c75c40b0b627bd8973eca1ade
#
_cell.length_a   1.000
_cell.length_b   1.000
_cell.length_c   1.000
_cell.angle_alpha   90.00
_cell.angle_beta   90.00
_cell.angle_gamma   90.00
#
_symmetry.space_group_name_H-M   'P 1'
#
loop_
_entity.id
_entity.type
_entity.pdbx_description
1 polymer ?
#
loop_
_entity_poly.entity_id
_entity_poly.type
_entity_poly.pdbx_seq_one_letter_code
_entity_poly.pdbx_strand_id
1 'polypeptide(L)'
;MKKLIIFIATFMMVSSIQAAEKLDLEDITSRCFTASYVSGVNPIEGTDLYASISNDGSQIVSYSFKTGKQVTVLFDAAACKAPFESVDGYELSPDGKRMLILTKRKSIYRRSFTAEYFIYDIASKSLLKLSDGENQQVATWSPDSRHVAFVRENNLFITDGKKEVQVTNDGKFNEIINGIPDWVNEEEFGFNKAFAWNADGTALSWIRYDESKVKTYSLQLFCGQKPALKQYADYPGEYSYKYPKAGQDNSVVSLWSYDVKAGKTVRMNVPLASDGYIPRVKQAPDAKSMIAFTMNRHQDELNLYSFNPFTGEAKLVIKESVPKYVKEEVVEWTRVGNKYILLPSDRDGFMHLYLYDIKGKLIRQVEKGDYEVTDVYGMNEKTGDIYFQSSMLSPHDRQVYVAHANGTTERLTDARGNNAAIFSGDYRYFFNTWSSYSHPYVFTSRTNRGKVVRVLEDNKELLDKVARYNWGKREPFSFTTSEGVKLDGWMVKPVDFDANKKYPVIQFQYSGPGNQQVKDAWSTGSMGNGGAFDYYLAQEGYIVVCVDGRGTGGRGAAFEKCTYLRLGDLEAKDQVETALYLGGLPFVDKNRIGIWGWSFGGFCTLMSMSEGRPVFKAGVSVAPPTNWRYYDTVYTERYMRTPQENAAGYLTNPIERVDNLHGALLMCHGMADDNVHPQNTFEYAEALVQADKDFKEIYYTNRNHSIYGGNSRRHLLRQIVNWFNDNMK
;
A
#
# COMPACT_ATOMS: atom_id res chain seq x y z
N MET A 1 -37.61 77.88 -7.70
CA MET A 1 -36.32 77.26 -7.20
C MET A 1 -36.65 76.18 -6.22
N LYS A 2 -36.76 74.94 -6.63
CA LYS A 2 -36.97 73.76 -5.76
C LYS A 2 -35.62 73.09 -5.51
N LYS A 3 -35.21 73.09 -4.23
CA LYS A 3 -33.97 72.38 -3.79
C LYS A 3 -34.27 70.89 -3.70
N LEU A 4 -33.56 70.09 -4.46
CA LEU A 4 -33.57 68.64 -4.40
C LEU A 4 -32.54 68.22 -3.33
N ILE A 5 -32.99 67.60 -2.25
CA ILE A 5 -32.15 67.00 -1.22
C ILE A 5 -31.95 65.53 -1.61
N ILE A 6 -30.72 65.16 -1.99
CA ILE A 6 -30.32 63.77 -2.24
C ILE A 6 -29.88 63.15 -0.91
N PHE A 7 -30.60 62.17 -0.42
CA PHE A 7 -30.18 61.31 0.70
C PHE A 7 -29.29 60.20 0.14
N ILE A 8 -27.99 60.24 0.45
CA ILE A 8 -27.11 59.13 0.22
C ILE A 8 -27.23 58.19 1.41
N ALA A 9 -27.91 57.06 1.23
CA ALA A 9 -27.90 55.94 2.19
C ALA A 9 -26.62 55.14 2.00
N THR A 10 -25.66 55.30 2.87
CA THR A 10 -24.46 54.45 2.92
C THR A 10 -24.85 53.09 3.50
N PHE A 11 -25.04 52.08 2.67
CA PHE A 11 -25.16 50.70 3.09
C PHE A 11 -23.80 50.20 3.59
N MET A 12 -23.56 50.25 4.91
CA MET A 12 -22.49 49.48 5.52
C MET A 12 -22.86 48.00 5.42
N MET A 13 -22.28 47.29 4.46
CA MET A 13 -22.18 45.82 4.54
C MET A 13 -21.31 45.48 5.73
N VAL A 14 -21.88 45.19 6.86
CA VAL A 14 -21.23 44.47 7.94
C VAL A 14 -21.09 43.03 7.45
N SER A 15 -20.00 42.73 6.82
CA SER A 15 -19.57 41.32 6.67
C SER A 15 -19.34 40.79 8.07
N SER A 16 -20.26 40.03 8.61
CA SER A 16 -20.01 39.22 9.80
C SER A 16 -18.86 38.28 9.46
N ILE A 17 -17.68 38.58 9.99
CA ILE A 17 -16.56 37.61 10.00
C ILE A 17 -17.05 36.49 10.90
N GLN A 18 -17.61 35.45 10.31
CA GLN A 18 -17.95 34.24 11.03
C GLN A 18 -16.63 33.64 11.54
N ALA A 19 -16.53 33.49 12.87
CA ALA A 19 -15.32 32.86 13.45
C ALA A 19 -15.16 31.47 12.82
N ALA A 20 -13.94 31.15 12.41
CA ALA A 20 -13.66 29.85 11.81
C ALA A 20 -13.99 28.72 12.79
N GLU A 21 -14.57 27.64 12.27
CA GLU A 21 -14.91 26.43 13.03
C GLU A 21 -13.62 25.76 13.53
N LYS A 22 -13.69 25.18 14.74
CA LYS A 22 -12.59 24.42 15.30
C LYS A 22 -12.71 22.95 14.92
N LEU A 23 -11.58 22.35 14.60
CA LEU A 23 -11.47 20.90 14.42
C LEU A 23 -11.65 20.18 15.75
N ASP A 24 -12.32 19.04 15.74
CA ASP A 24 -12.34 18.09 16.86
C ASP A 24 -11.96 16.68 16.43
N LEU A 25 -11.71 15.79 17.38
CA LEU A 25 -11.30 14.41 17.09
C LEU A 25 -12.44 13.57 16.49
N GLU A 26 -13.69 13.96 16.67
CA GLU A 26 -14.82 13.30 16.04
C GLU A 26 -14.87 13.61 14.55
N ASP A 27 -14.70 14.86 14.17
CA ASP A 27 -14.59 15.30 12.78
C ASP A 27 -13.50 14.52 12.03
N ILE A 28 -12.31 14.36 12.65
CA ILE A 28 -11.18 13.66 12.08
C ILE A 28 -11.48 12.17 11.86
N THR A 29 -12.19 11.53 12.79
CA THR A 29 -12.44 10.07 12.78
C THR A 29 -13.76 9.65 12.16
N SER A 30 -14.71 10.59 11.93
CA SER A 30 -16.04 10.35 11.38
C SER A 30 -16.12 10.41 9.85
N ARG A 31 -15.01 10.52 9.14
CA ARG A 31 -14.95 10.75 7.68
C ARG A 31 -15.45 12.14 7.24
N CYS A 32 -15.56 13.10 8.15
CA CYS A 32 -16.03 14.46 7.87
C CYS A 32 -15.23 15.15 6.73
N PHE A 33 -13.92 14.86 6.64
CA PHE A 33 -13.00 15.40 5.63
C PHE A 33 -12.59 14.37 4.56
N THR A 34 -13.41 13.33 4.37
CA THR A 34 -13.13 12.35 3.32
C THR A 34 -13.47 12.94 1.96
N ALA A 35 -12.52 12.91 1.04
CA ALA A 35 -12.76 13.32 -0.33
C ALA A 35 -13.67 12.34 -1.07
N SER A 36 -14.44 12.84 -2.02
CA SER A 36 -15.13 12.02 -3.01
C SER A 36 -14.11 11.39 -3.96
N TYR A 37 -14.33 10.13 -4.32
CA TYR A 37 -13.45 9.39 -5.22
C TYR A 37 -14.19 8.89 -6.45
N VAL A 38 -13.55 8.97 -7.59
CA VAL A 38 -13.92 8.19 -8.78
C VAL A 38 -13.27 6.82 -8.63
N SER A 39 -13.99 5.86 -8.06
CA SER A 39 -13.52 4.51 -7.77
C SER A 39 -14.21 3.46 -8.62
N GLY A 40 -13.73 2.21 -8.58
CA GLY A 40 -14.35 1.09 -9.29
C GLY A 40 -14.19 1.18 -10.82
N VAL A 41 -13.23 1.93 -11.32
CA VAL A 41 -12.93 2.06 -12.75
C VAL A 41 -12.15 0.85 -13.21
N ASN A 42 -12.81 -0.08 -13.92
CA ASN A 42 -12.17 -1.26 -14.50
C ASN A 42 -12.16 -1.13 -16.02
N PRO A 43 -11.02 -0.78 -16.65
CA PRO A 43 -10.91 -0.65 -18.09
C PRO A 43 -11.29 -1.94 -18.82
N ILE A 44 -12.08 -1.84 -19.91
CA ILE A 44 -12.40 -2.98 -20.76
C ILE A 44 -11.33 -3.07 -21.85
N GLU A 45 -10.61 -4.19 -21.87
CA GLU A 45 -9.47 -4.40 -22.76
C GLU A 45 -9.78 -4.12 -24.24
N GLY A 46 -8.86 -3.45 -24.92
CA GLY A 46 -8.95 -3.08 -26.34
C GLY A 46 -9.98 -1.99 -26.66
N THR A 47 -10.63 -1.38 -25.66
CA THR A 47 -11.68 -0.36 -25.85
C THR A 47 -11.38 0.94 -25.09
N ASP A 48 -12.16 2.00 -25.36
CA ASP A 48 -12.19 3.22 -24.57
C ASP A 48 -13.33 3.21 -23.53
N LEU A 49 -13.77 2.03 -23.12
CA LEU A 49 -14.79 1.84 -22.11
C LEU A 49 -14.20 1.35 -20.79
N TYR A 50 -14.92 1.63 -19.71
CA TYR A 50 -14.69 1.01 -18.40
C TYR A 50 -16.01 0.50 -17.83
N ALA A 51 -15.94 -0.51 -17.00
CA ALA A 51 -17.08 -0.97 -16.23
C ALA A 51 -16.94 -0.54 -14.75
N SER A 52 -18.08 -0.31 -14.10
CA SER A 52 -18.15 0.04 -12.69
C SER A 52 -19.42 -0.53 -12.06
N ILE A 53 -19.36 -0.83 -10.76
CA ILE A 53 -20.51 -1.21 -9.95
C ILE A 53 -21.28 0.08 -9.62
N SER A 54 -22.62 0.04 -9.69
CA SER A 54 -23.49 1.13 -9.25
C SER A 54 -23.35 1.42 -7.76
N ASN A 55 -23.70 2.62 -7.33
CA ASN A 55 -23.55 3.04 -5.92
C ASN A 55 -24.30 2.16 -4.92
N ASP A 56 -25.44 1.59 -5.34
CA ASP A 56 -26.26 0.66 -4.54
C ASP A 56 -25.77 -0.80 -4.65
N GLY A 57 -24.76 -1.07 -5.47
CA GLY A 57 -24.23 -2.40 -5.71
C GLY A 57 -25.10 -3.30 -6.57
N SER A 58 -26.26 -2.83 -7.08
CA SER A 58 -27.25 -3.67 -7.77
C SER A 58 -26.92 -3.95 -9.23
N GLN A 59 -26.10 -3.10 -9.86
CA GLN A 59 -25.78 -3.17 -11.28
C GLN A 59 -24.28 -3.08 -11.56
N ILE A 60 -23.86 -3.62 -12.69
CA ILE A 60 -22.54 -3.36 -13.30
C ILE A 60 -22.80 -2.70 -14.66
N VAL A 61 -22.22 -1.53 -14.86
CA VAL A 61 -22.51 -0.66 -16.00
C VAL A 61 -21.22 -0.28 -16.71
N SER A 62 -21.23 -0.32 -18.05
CA SER A 62 -20.11 0.21 -18.84
C SER A 62 -20.32 1.67 -19.19
N TYR A 63 -19.22 2.43 -19.18
CA TYR A 63 -19.17 3.86 -19.44
C TYR A 63 -18.04 4.19 -20.42
N SER A 64 -18.16 5.29 -21.16
CA SER A 64 -17.09 5.78 -22.03
C SER A 64 -16.10 6.66 -21.24
N PHE A 65 -14.81 6.38 -21.35
CA PHE A 65 -13.75 7.27 -20.82
C PHE A 65 -13.87 8.69 -21.37
N LYS A 66 -14.20 8.81 -22.65
CA LYS A 66 -14.33 10.10 -23.33
C LYS A 66 -15.52 10.90 -22.82
N THR A 67 -16.72 10.32 -22.85
CA THR A 67 -17.96 11.08 -22.65
C THR A 67 -18.51 10.97 -21.22
N GLY A 68 -18.12 9.93 -20.46
CA GLY A 68 -18.69 9.57 -19.18
C GLY A 68 -20.11 9.06 -19.24
N LYS A 69 -20.67 8.94 -20.43
CA LYS A 69 -22.02 8.43 -20.59
C LYS A 69 -22.06 6.92 -20.41
N GLN A 70 -23.11 6.45 -19.81
CA GLN A 70 -23.45 5.06 -19.78
C GLN A 70 -23.59 4.53 -21.21
N VAL A 71 -23.03 3.35 -21.46
CA VAL A 71 -23.10 2.66 -22.74
C VAL A 71 -24.03 1.46 -22.64
N THR A 72 -23.79 0.56 -21.68
CA THR A 72 -24.58 -0.68 -21.51
C THR A 72 -24.64 -1.09 -20.05
N VAL A 73 -25.78 -1.58 -19.61
CA VAL A 73 -25.90 -2.33 -18.34
C VAL A 73 -25.42 -3.76 -18.63
N LEU A 74 -24.29 -4.13 -18.05
CA LEU A 74 -23.67 -5.43 -18.21
C LEU A 74 -24.30 -6.49 -17.31
N PHE A 75 -24.69 -6.08 -16.08
CA PHE A 75 -25.34 -6.93 -15.08
C PHE A 75 -26.41 -6.11 -14.34
N ASP A 76 -27.53 -6.77 -14.01
CA ASP A 76 -28.60 -6.21 -13.19
C ASP A 76 -29.17 -7.33 -12.32
N ALA A 77 -29.01 -7.19 -10.99
CA ALA A 77 -29.41 -8.21 -10.02
C ALA A 77 -30.92 -8.47 -10.05
N ALA A 78 -31.74 -7.41 -10.22
CA ALA A 78 -33.18 -7.55 -10.30
C ALA A 78 -33.63 -8.27 -11.60
N ALA A 79 -32.99 -7.95 -12.73
CA ALA A 79 -33.34 -8.53 -14.02
C ALA A 79 -33.05 -10.04 -14.13
N CYS A 80 -32.02 -10.53 -13.42
CA CYS A 80 -31.69 -11.96 -13.36
C CYS A 80 -32.23 -12.68 -12.12
N LYS A 81 -32.99 -11.99 -11.26
CA LYS A 81 -33.48 -12.51 -9.97
C LYS A 81 -32.36 -13.09 -9.11
N ALA A 82 -31.28 -12.35 -8.98
CA ALA A 82 -30.11 -12.76 -8.20
C ALA A 82 -30.49 -13.13 -6.75
N PRO A 83 -29.86 -14.14 -6.14
CA PRO A 83 -30.10 -14.50 -4.74
C PRO A 83 -29.38 -13.58 -3.74
N PHE A 84 -28.96 -12.39 -4.19
CA PHE A 84 -28.28 -11.35 -3.42
C PHE A 84 -28.73 -9.97 -3.91
N GLU A 85 -28.62 -8.96 -3.04
CA GLU A 85 -29.04 -7.59 -3.34
C GLU A 85 -27.89 -6.75 -3.96
N SER A 86 -26.66 -7.05 -3.60
CA SER A 86 -25.50 -6.28 -4.03
C SER A 86 -24.29 -7.16 -4.39
N VAL A 87 -23.44 -6.62 -5.27
CA VAL A 87 -22.17 -7.21 -5.73
C VAL A 87 -21.02 -6.58 -4.98
N ASP A 88 -20.05 -7.40 -4.54
CA ASP A 88 -18.80 -6.95 -3.94
C ASP A 88 -17.65 -6.81 -4.97
N GLY A 89 -17.82 -7.39 -6.16
CA GLY A 89 -16.86 -7.35 -7.24
C GLY A 89 -17.29 -8.17 -8.47
N TYR A 90 -16.52 -8.07 -9.53
CA TYR A 90 -16.76 -8.81 -10.77
C TYR A 90 -15.49 -8.94 -11.61
N GLU A 91 -15.51 -9.91 -12.54
CA GLU A 91 -14.52 -10.06 -13.59
C GLU A 91 -15.22 -10.39 -14.91
N LEU A 92 -14.95 -9.63 -15.98
CA LEU A 92 -15.43 -9.94 -17.33
C LEU A 92 -14.66 -11.14 -17.88
N SER A 93 -15.35 -12.05 -18.57
CA SER A 93 -14.65 -13.08 -19.35
C SER A 93 -13.86 -12.44 -20.49
N PRO A 94 -12.72 -13.01 -20.91
CA PRO A 94 -11.89 -12.47 -22.00
C PRO A 94 -12.65 -12.22 -23.31
N ASP A 95 -13.68 -13.02 -23.62
CA ASP A 95 -14.54 -12.84 -24.80
C ASP A 95 -15.65 -11.79 -24.60
N GLY A 96 -15.76 -11.22 -23.38
CA GLY A 96 -16.74 -10.18 -23.04
C GLY A 96 -18.20 -10.64 -22.97
N LYS A 97 -18.47 -11.96 -23.00
CA LYS A 97 -19.84 -12.51 -23.06
C LYS A 97 -20.38 -12.91 -21.69
N ARG A 98 -19.51 -13.19 -20.74
CA ARG A 98 -19.86 -13.63 -19.39
C ARG A 98 -19.12 -12.82 -18.34
N MET A 99 -19.59 -12.94 -17.11
CA MET A 99 -18.99 -12.31 -15.95
C MET A 99 -18.91 -13.29 -14.78
N LEU A 100 -17.84 -13.22 -14.00
CA LEU A 100 -17.85 -13.68 -12.64
C LEU A 100 -18.42 -12.54 -11.78
N ILE A 101 -19.43 -12.87 -10.98
CA ILE A 101 -20.02 -11.96 -9.99
C ILE A 101 -19.59 -12.46 -8.61
N LEU A 102 -19.09 -11.59 -7.80
CA LEU A 102 -18.59 -11.85 -6.45
C LEU A 102 -19.49 -11.17 -5.42
N THR A 103 -19.88 -11.90 -4.40
CA THR A 103 -20.73 -11.42 -3.30
C THR A 103 -20.35 -12.08 -1.98
N LYS A 104 -20.84 -11.53 -0.86
CA LYS A 104 -20.59 -12.02 0.51
C LYS A 104 -19.09 -12.11 0.86
N ARG A 105 -18.35 -11.11 0.45
CA ARG A 105 -16.92 -11.02 0.70
C ARG A 105 -16.62 -10.97 2.20
N LYS A 106 -15.68 -11.84 2.65
CA LYS A 106 -15.16 -11.89 4.01
C LYS A 106 -13.63 -11.83 3.96
N SER A 107 -13.04 -10.76 4.47
CA SER A 107 -11.58 -10.60 4.53
C SER A 107 -10.95 -11.66 5.43
N ILE A 108 -9.78 -12.17 5.03
CA ILE A 108 -8.91 -13.07 5.81
C ILE A 108 -7.74 -12.26 6.35
N TYR A 109 -6.84 -11.81 5.46
CA TYR A 109 -5.70 -10.96 5.75
C TYR A 109 -5.82 -9.62 5.01
N ARG A 110 -4.71 -8.95 4.77
CA ARG A 110 -4.70 -7.64 4.12
C ARG A 110 -5.32 -7.66 2.70
N ARG A 111 -5.09 -8.73 1.93
CA ARG A 111 -5.51 -8.86 0.53
C ARG A 111 -6.43 -10.04 0.28
N SER A 112 -6.26 -11.12 1.02
CA SER A 112 -7.04 -12.33 0.86
C SER A 112 -8.44 -12.20 1.45
N PHE A 113 -9.38 -12.88 0.83
CA PHE A 113 -10.78 -12.95 1.25
C PHE A 113 -11.44 -14.21 0.69
N THR A 114 -12.50 -14.64 1.33
CA THR A 114 -13.45 -15.61 0.78
C THR A 114 -14.68 -14.89 0.25
N ALA A 115 -15.35 -15.49 -0.74
CA ALA A 115 -16.59 -14.97 -1.30
C ALA A 115 -17.46 -16.11 -1.88
N GLU A 116 -18.71 -15.79 -2.22
CA GLU A 116 -19.52 -16.59 -3.15
C GLU A 116 -19.36 -16.02 -4.55
N TYR A 117 -19.18 -16.91 -5.53
CA TYR A 117 -19.04 -16.53 -6.93
C TYR A 117 -20.17 -17.12 -7.78
N PHE A 118 -20.56 -16.36 -8.81
CA PHE A 118 -21.53 -16.74 -9.80
C PHE A 118 -21.00 -16.49 -11.20
N ILE A 119 -21.38 -17.34 -12.15
CA ILE A 119 -21.18 -17.14 -13.59
C ILE A 119 -22.46 -16.52 -14.14
N TYR A 120 -22.34 -15.33 -14.72
CA TYR A 120 -23.44 -14.62 -15.37
C TYR A 120 -23.22 -14.58 -16.89
N ASP A 121 -24.21 -15.01 -17.67
CA ASP A 121 -24.23 -14.85 -19.14
C ASP A 121 -24.97 -13.57 -19.51
N ILE A 122 -24.29 -12.64 -20.15
CA ILE A 122 -24.80 -11.27 -20.42
C ILE A 122 -25.98 -11.30 -21.40
N ALA A 123 -25.94 -12.18 -22.40
CA ALA A 123 -26.98 -12.23 -23.44
C ALA A 123 -28.28 -12.89 -22.96
N SER A 124 -28.18 -14.03 -22.29
CA SER A 124 -29.33 -14.78 -21.78
C SER A 124 -29.80 -14.28 -20.41
N LYS A 125 -28.99 -13.47 -19.71
CA LYS A 125 -29.20 -13.02 -18.32
C LYS A 125 -29.32 -14.18 -17.33
N SER A 126 -28.73 -15.33 -17.65
CA SER A 126 -28.70 -16.48 -16.76
C SER A 126 -27.58 -16.35 -15.73
N LEU A 127 -27.88 -16.69 -14.48
CA LEU A 127 -26.95 -16.67 -13.36
C LEU A 127 -26.82 -18.07 -12.79
N LEU A 128 -25.58 -18.58 -12.72
CA LEU A 128 -25.26 -19.91 -12.17
C LEU A 128 -24.28 -19.74 -11.00
N LYS A 129 -24.48 -20.45 -9.91
CA LYS A 129 -23.49 -20.52 -8.83
C LYS A 129 -22.23 -21.20 -9.38
N LEU A 130 -21.04 -20.64 -9.04
CA LEU A 130 -19.75 -21.15 -9.52
C LEU A 130 -19.47 -22.57 -9.00
N SER A 131 -19.79 -22.80 -7.73
CA SER A 131 -19.56 -24.07 -7.01
C SER A 131 -20.58 -24.23 -5.89
N ASP A 132 -20.95 -25.49 -5.56
CA ASP A 132 -21.80 -25.78 -4.40
C ASP A 132 -21.05 -25.63 -3.06
N GLY A 133 -19.71 -25.69 -3.08
CA GLY A 133 -18.88 -25.42 -1.90
C GLY A 133 -18.88 -23.95 -1.52
N GLU A 134 -18.63 -23.67 -0.24
CA GLU A 134 -18.53 -22.31 0.30
C GLU A 134 -17.09 -21.79 0.28
N ASN A 135 -16.91 -20.50 0.61
CA ASN A 135 -15.61 -19.89 0.87
C ASN A 135 -14.60 -20.00 -0.29
N GLN A 136 -15.07 -19.73 -1.52
CA GLN A 136 -14.15 -19.67 -2.67
C GLN A 136 -13.25 -18.44 -2.60
N GLN A 137 -12.07 -18.56 -3.20
CA GLN A 137 -11.09 -17.48 -3.30
C GLN A 137 -10.58 -17.37 -4.75
N VAL A 138 -10.28 -16.17 -5.17
CA VAL A 138 -9.53 -15.80 -6.39
C VAL A 138 -10.02 -16.45 -7.69
N ALA A 139 -11.35 -16.64 -7.82
CA ALA A 139 -11.92 -17.19 -9.06
C ALA A 139 -11.50 -16.36 -10.27
N THR A 140 -10.99 -17.03 -11.32
CA THR A 140 -10.34 -16.38 -12.48
C THR A 140 -10.68 -17.14 -13.77
N TRP A 141 -11.11 -16.42 -14.81
CA TRP A 141 -11.37 -16.97 -16.13
C TRP A 141 -10.12 -17.53 -16.80
N SER A 142 -10.27 -18.64 -17.55
CA SER A 142 -9.28 -19.05 -18.55
C SER A 142 -9.30 -18.07 -19.74
N PRO A 143 -8.16 -17.84 -20.44
CA PRO A 143 -8.10 -16.94 -21.60
C PRO A 143 -9.06 -17.28 -22.75
N ASP A 144 -9.40 -18.56 -22.90
CA ASP A 144 -10.39 -19.03 -23.88
C ASP A 144 -11.85 -18.86 -23.39
N SER A 145 -12.06 -18.29 -22.21
CA SER A 145 -13.34 -18.06 -21.56
C SER A 145 -14.16 -19.35 -21.27
N ARG A 146 -13.56 -20.54 -21.32
CA ARG A 146 -14.30 -21.80 -21.14
C ARG A 146 -14.34 -22.28 -19.69
N HIS A 147 -13.30 -21.99 -18.93
CA HIS A 147 -13.13 -22.47 -17.56
C HIS A 147 -12.93 -21.33 -16.58
N VAL A 148 -13.21 -21.60 -15.33
CA VAL A 148 -12.86 -20.77 -14.18
C VAL A 148 -12.02 -21.60 -13.23
N ALA A 149 -10.85 -21.11 -12.84
CA ALA A 149 -10.07 -21.68 -11.75
C ALA A 149 -10.33 -20.90 -10.46
N PHE A 150 -10.38 -21.59 -9.34
CA PHE A 150 -10.55 -20.99 -8.01
C PHE A 150 -9.92 -21.85 -6.93
N VAL A 151 -9.75 -21.27 -5.74
CA VAL A 151 -9.26 -21.99 -4.56
C VAL A 151 -10.38 -22.15 -3.54
N ARG A 152 -10.45 -23.31 -2.91
CA ARG A 152 -11.30 -23.63 -1.78
C ARG A 152 -10.54 -24.57 -0.84
N GLU A 153 -10.53 -24.26 0.46
CA GLU A 153 -9.84 -25.07 1.47
C GLU A 153 -8.39 -25.41 1.08
N ASN A 154 -7.63 -24.39 0.64
CA ASN A 154 -6.23 -24.51 0.18
C ASN A 154 -6.01 -25.45 -1.03
N ASN A 155 -7.07 -25.83 -1.73
CA ASN A 155 -7.00 -26.65 -2.94
C ASN A 155 -7.51 -25.91 -4.16
N LEU A 156 -6.88 -26.19 -5.31
CA LEU A 156 -7.28 -25.69 -6.62
C LEU A 156 -8.39 -26.51 -7.24
N PHE A 157 -9.34 -25.81 -7.85
CA PHE A 157 -10.45 -26.35 -8.62
C PHE A 157 -10.56 -25.66 -9.97
N ILE A 158 -11.11 -26.36 -10.94
CA ILE A 158 -11.47 -25.84 -12.26
C ILE A 158 -12.93 -26.21 -12.53
N THR A 159 -13.72 -25.29 -13.07
CA THR A 159 -15.10 -25.57 -13.51
C THR A 159 -15.39 -24.95 -14.87
N ASP A 160 -16.25 -25.56 -15.66
CA ASP A 160 -16.86 -25.00 -16.87
C ASP A 160 -18.27 -24.45 -16.61
N GLY A 161 -18.69 -24.42 -15.34
CA GLY A 161 -20.02 -24.04 -14.88
C GLY A 161 -21.00 -25.22 -14.82
N LYS A 162 -20.60 -26.45 -15.27
CA LYS A 162 -21.40 -27.67 -15.21
C LYS A 162 -20.69 -28.78 -14.44
N LYS A 163 -19.38 -28.90 -14.64
CA LYS A 163 -18.53 -29.91 -14.02
C LYS A 163 -17.39 -29.22 -13.27
N GLU A 164 -17.26 -29.54 -12.00
CA GLU A 164 -16.13 -29.15 -11.18
C GLU A 164 -15.07 -30.25 -11.17
N VAL A 165 -13.81 -29.90 -11.32
CA VAL A 165 -12.65 -30.78 -11.23
C VAL A 165 -11.75 -30.26 -10.12
N GLN A 166 -11.50 -31.10 -9.13
CA GLN A 166 -10.50 -30.83 -8.09
C GLN A 166 -9.11 -31.17 -8.67
N VAL A 167 -8.25 -30.14 -8.75
CA VAL A 167 -6.89 -30.24 -9.32
C VAL A 167 -5.88 -30.71 -8.27
N THR A 168 -6.02 -30.22 -7.03
CA THR A 168 -5.16 -30.60 -5.89
C THR A 168 -6.01 -31.12 -4.74
N ASN A 169 -5.44 -32.03 -3.92
CA ASN A 169 -6.16 -32.68 -2.82
C ASN A 169 -5.32 -32.78 -1.53
N ASP A 170 -4.18 -32.12 -1.51
CA ASP A 170 -3.26 -32.12 -0.36
C ASP A 170 -3.32 -30.81 0.46
N GLY A 171 -4.18 -29.87 0.06
CA GLY A 171 -4.38 -28.61 0.76
C GLY A 171 -4.89 -28.83 2.18
N LYS A 172 -4.22 -28.18 3.15
CA LYS A 172 -4.57 -28.26 4.57
C LYS A 172 -4.10 -27.00 5.28
N PHE A 173 -4.97 -26.41 6.08
CA PHE A 173 -4.66 -25.21 6.85
C PHE A 173 -3.44 -25.41 7.76
N ASN A 174 -2.52 -24.44 7.75
CA ASN A 174 -1.25 -24.46 8.46
C ASN A 174 -0.28 -25.60 8.05
N GLU A 175 -0.47 -26.20 6.88
CA GLU A 175 0.41 -27.23 6.32
C GLU A 175 0.70 -27.01 4.84
N ILE A 176 -0.33 -27.14 3.98
CA ILE A 176 -0.16 -27.07 2.52
C ILE A 176 -1.16 -26.09 1.92
N ILE A 177 -0.65 -25.21 1.08
CA ILE A 177 -1.46 -24.22 0.37
C ILE A 177 -1.19 -24.33 -1.14
N ASN A 178 -2.26 -24.40 -1.95
CA ASN A 178 -2.18 -24.46 -3.40
C ASN A 178 -2.90 -23.26 -4.03
N GLY A 179 -2.21 -22.48 -4.86
CA GLY A 179 -2.80 -21.44 -5.70
C GLY A 179 -3.13 -20.11 -5.03
N ILE A 180 -2.91 -20.00 -3.73
CA ILE A 180 -2.90 -18.72 -2.97
C ILE A 180 -1.61 -18.68 -2.17
N PRO A 181 -1.07 -17.48 -1.82
CA PRO A 181 0.13 -17.37 -1.00
C PRO A 181 -0.13 -17.75 0.46
N ASP A 182 0.95 -18.10 1.18
CA ASP A 182 0.97 -18.09 2.63
C ASP A 182 0.99 -16.65 3.17
N TRP A 183 0.88 -16.50 4.50
CA TRP A 183 0.77 -15.19 5.14
C TRP A 183 1.91 -14.24 4.72
N VAL A 184 3.17 -14.67 4.80
CA VAL A 184 4.32 -13.80 4.56
C VAL A 184 4.48 -13.42 3.08
N ASN A 185 4.19 -14.33 2.16
CA ASN A 185 4.23 -14.03 0.73
C ASN A 185 3.06 -13.11 0.30
N GLU A 186 1.88 -13.24 0.92
CA GLU A 186 0.76 -12.30 0.71
C GLU A 186 1.14 -10.90 1.18
N GLU A 187 1.64 -10.80 2.41
CA GLU A 187 1.94 -9.50 3.04
C GLU A 187 3.06 -8.77 2.31
N GLU A 188 4.19 -9.44 2.07
CA GLU A 188 5.44 -8.81 1.69
C GLU A 188 5.74 -8.80 0.18
N PHE A 189 5.09 -9.66 -0.61
CA PHE A 189 5.12 -9.58 -2.07
C PHE A 189 3.82 -9.06 -2.69
N GLY A 190 2.84 -8.68 -1.88
CA GLY A 190 1.70 -7.89 -2.30
C GLY A 190 0.69 -8.59 -3.21
N PHE A 191 0.41 -9.90 -3.04
CA PHE A 191 -0.53 -10.62 -3.88
C PHE A 191 -1.36 -11.63 -3.10
N ASN A 192 -2.53 -12.03 -3.65
CA ASN A 192 -3.42 -13.04 -3.06
C ASN A 192 -3.77 -14.19 -4.01
N LYS A 193 -3.25 -14.16 -5.25
CA LYS A 193 -3.47 -15.20 -6.26
C LYS A 193 -2.13 -15.75 -6.73
N ALA A 194 -1.88 -17.03 -6.49
CA ALA A 194 -0.64 -17.73 -6.79
C ALA A 194 -0.78 -18.75 -7.92
N PHE A 195 -1.65 -18.48 -8.90
CA PHE A 195 -1.80 -19.29 -10.10
C PHE A 195 -2.04 -18.44 -11.35
N ALA A 196 -1.77 -18.99 -12.52
CA ALA A 196 -2.05 -18.39 -13.81
C ALA A 196 -2.35 -19.44 -14.88
N TRP A 197 -3.24 -19.10 -15.81
CA TRP A 197 -3.50 -19.86 -17.03
C TRP A 197 -2.41 -19.59 -18.06
N ASN A 198 -2.11 -20.58 -18.92
CA ASN A 198 -1.36 -20.36 -20.16
C ASN A 198 -2.24 -19.65 -21.21
N ALA A 199 -1.65 -19.20 -22.32
CA ALA A 199 -2.29 -18.31 -23.26
C ALA A 199 -3.60 -18.83 -23.91
N ASP A 200 -3.77 -20.13 -24.05
CA ASP A 200 -4.97 -20.75 -24.64
C ASP A 200 -5.89 -21.44 -23.63
N GLY A 201 -5.62 -21.33 -22.33
CA GLY A 201 -6.45 -21.92 -21.28
C GLY A 201 -6.35 -23.45 -21.16
N THR A 202 -5.35 -24.09 -21.79
CA THR A 202 -5.16 -25.54 -21.77
C THR A 202 -4.31 -26.04 -20.60
N ALA A 203 -3.60 -25.14 -19.91
CA ALA A 203 -2.85 -25.45 -18.70
C ALA A 203 -3.05 -24.38 -17.60
N LEU A 204 -3.10 -24.87 -16.35
CA LEU A 204 -3.13 -24.02 -15.15
C LEU A 204 -1.88 -24.28 -14.33
N SER A 205 -1.05 -23.25 -14.13
CA SER A 205 0.15 -23.35 -13.31
C SER A 205 -0.02 -22.63 -11.98
N TRP A 206 0.47 -23.22 -10.88
CA TRP A 206 0.33 -22.63 -9.55
C TRP A 206 1.56 -22.82 -8.69
N ILE A 207 1.70 -21.95 -7.69
CA ILE A 207 2.69 -22.05 -6.63
C ILE A 207 2.06 -22.87 -5.49
N ARG A 208 2.78 -23.89 -5.01
CA ARG A 208 2.46 -24.67 -3.84
C ARG A 208 3.41 -24.30 -2.73
N TYR A 209 2.85 -23.99 -1.56
CA TYR A 209 3.56 -23.68 -0.33
C TYR A 209 3.42 -24.84 0.63
N ASP A 210 4.54 -25.34 1.15
CA ASP A 210 4.60 -26.28 2.24
C ASP A 210 5.10 -25.55 3.48
N GLU A 211 4.15 -25.12 4.32
CA GLU A 211 4.41 -24.38 5.56
C GLU A 211 4.45 -25.26 6.80
N SER A 212 4.52 -26.61 6.63
CA SER A 212 4.49 -27.57 7.73
C SER A 212 5.61 -27.34 8.76
N LYS A 213 6.78 -26.88 8.32
CA LYS A 213 7.93 -26.54 9.17
C LYS A 213 7.92 -25.12 9.70
N VAL A 214 7.12 -24.21 9.14
CA VAL A 214 7.01 -22.84 9.61
C VAL A 214 6.42 -22.83 11.02
N LYS A 215 6.99 -22.06 11.91
CA LYS A 215 6.50 -21.94 13.30
C LYS A 215 5.15 -21.22 13.34
N THR A 216 4.30 -21.67 14.26
CA THR A 216 3.00 -21.08 14.51
C THR A 216 3.15 -19.92 15.50
N TYR A 217 2.43 -18.83 15.23
CA TYR A 217 2.18 -17.77 16.21
C TYR A 217 0.69 -17.77 16.59
N SER A 218 0.40 -17.51 17.86
CA SER A 218 -0.96 -17.53 18.39
C SER A 218 -1.32 -16.18 19.00
N LEU A 219 -2.47 -15.65 18.56
CA LEU A 219 -3.08 -14.44 19.10
C LEU A 219 -4.23 -14.81 20.02
N GLN A 220 -4.27 -14.21 21.21
CA GLN A 220 -5.41 -14.34 22.11
C GLN A 220 -6.55 -13.42 21.68
N LEU A 221 -7.77 -13.98 21.60
CA LEU A 221 -8.99 -13.24 21.27
C LEU A 221 -9.95 -13.26 22.48
N PHE A 222 -10.59 -12.13 22.71
CA PHE A 222 -11.50 -11.93 23.83
C PHE A 222 -12.90 -11.62 23.31
N CYS A 223 -13.91 -11.66 24.17
CA CYS A 223 -15.27 -11.30 23.80
C CYS A 223 -15.35 -9.93 23.12
N GLY A 224 -14.75 -8.90 23.71
CA GLY A 224 -14.80 -7.55 23.17
C GLY A 224 -16.23 -6.99 23.10
N GLN A 225 -16.42 -5.91 22.34
CA GLN A 225 -17.74 -5.31 22.18
C GLN A 225 -18.07 -4.87 20.73
N LYS A 226 -17.10 -4.43 19.94
CA LYS A 226 -17.34 -3.92 18.57
C LYS A 226 -16.22 -4.37 17.61
N PRO A 227 -16.36 -5.54 16.97
CA PRO A 227 -17.43 -6.52 17.12
C PRO A 227 -17.33 -7.30 18.43
N ALA A 228 -18.47 -7.85 18.90
CA ALA A 228 -18.48 -8.80 20.00
C ALA A 228 -18.30 -10.22 19.48
N LEU A 229 -17.32 -10.93 20.04
CA LEU A 229 -17.04 -12.35 19.78
C LEU A 229 -17.64 -13.19 20.92
N LYS A 230 -18.95 -13.38 20.89
CA LYS A 230 -19.75 -13.98 21.97
C LYS A 230 -19.28 -15.37 22.37
N GLN A 231 -18.65 -16.12 21.45
CA GLN A 231 -18.06 -17.44 21.72
C GLN A 231 -16.93 -17.39 22.76
N TYR A 232 -16.37 -16.21 23.03
CA TYR A 232 -15.29 -15.98 24.00
C TYR A 232 -15.77 -15.20 25.24
N ALA A 233 -17.05 -15.37 25.63
CA ALA A 233 -17.65 -14.63 26.73
C ALA A 233 -17.00 -14.96 28.09
N ASP A 234 -16.69 -16.24 28.33
CA ASP A 234 -16.17 -16.72 29.62
C ASP A 234 -14.67 -17.00 29.57
N TYR A 235 -14.18 -17.54 28.48
CA TYR A 235 -12.76 -17.83 28.27
C TYR A 235 -12.26 -17.22 26.97
N PRO A 236 -11.00 -16.72 26.93
CA PRO A 236 -10.42 -16.22 25.70
C PRO A 236 -10.30 -17.34 24.65
N GLY A 237 -10.41 -16.96 23.37
CA GLY A 237 -10.09 -17.83 22.25
C GLY A 237 -8.67 -17.63 21.79
N GLU A 238 -8.28 -18.45 20.80
CA GLU A 238 -6.97 -18.40 20.16
C GLU A 238 -7.13 -18.42 18.65
N TYR A 239 -6.35 -17.60 17.97
CA TYR A 239 -6.15 -17.66 16.53
C TYR A 239 -4.68 -17.96 16.25
N SER A 240 -4.43 -19.13 15.66
CA SER A 240 -3.08 -19.63 15.39
C SER A 240 -2.83 -19.73 13.89
N TYR A 241 -1.72 -19.16 13.41
CA TYR A 241 -1.33 -19.17 12.02
C TYR A 241 0.18 -19.25 11.86
N LYS A 242 0.65 -19.61 10.66
CA LYS A 242 2.06 -19.71 10.35
C LYS A 242 2.66 -18.33 10.12
N TYR A 243 3.72 -18.02 10.87
CA TYR A 243 4.44 -16.75 10.76
C TYR A 243 5.95 -17.01 10.90
N PRO A 244 6.69 -16.95 9.79
CA PRO A 244 8.14 -17.17 9.82
C PRO A 244 8.85 -15.89 10.33
N LYS A 245 9.47 -15.95 11.50
CA LYS A 245 10.29 -14.84 12.02
C LYS A 245 11.69 -14.88 11.43
N ALA A 246 12.36 -13.72 11.35
CA ALA A 246 13.69 -13.57 10.79
C ALA A 246 14.66 -14.66 11.28
N GLY A 247 15.34 -15.32 10.35
CA GLY A 247 16.26 -16.44 10.58
C GLY A 247 15.61 -17.79 10.83
N GLN A 248 14.28 -17.90 10.76
CA GLN A 248 13.53 -19.16 10.89
C GLN A 248 13.21 -19.74 9.51
N ASP A 249 12.63 -20.96 9.51
CA ASP A 249 12.21 -21.61 8.29
C ASP A 249 11.05 -20.87 7.61
N ASN A 250 11.16 -20.68 6.31
CA ASN A 250 10.08 -20.29 5.41
C ASN A 250 9.33 -21.52 4.89
N SER A 251 8.18 -21.30 4.25
CA SER A 251 7.54 -22.31 3.44
C SER A 251 8.47 -22.80 2.34
N VAL A 252 8.48 -24.11 2.12
CA VAL A 252 9.14 -24.68 0.93
C VAL A 252 8.20 -24.50 -0.26
N VAL A 253 8.62 -23.66 -1.22
CA VAL A 253 7.79 -23.35 -2.40
C VAL A 253 8.16 -24.21 -3.59
N SER A 254 7.18 -24.56 -4.41
CA SER A 254 7.35 -25.30 -5.66
C SER A 254 6.30 -24.88 -6.69
N LEU A 255 6.66 -24.99 -7.97
CA LEU A 255 5.79 -24.64 -9.09
C LEU A 255 5.26 -25.91 -9.76
N TRP A 256 3.97 -25.94 -10.03
CA TRP A 256 3.27 -27.07 -10.63
C TRP A 256 2.38 -26.58 -11.76
N SER A 257 2.02 -27.48 -12.67
CA SER A 257 1.08 -27.21 -13.75
C SER A 257 0.16 -28.41 -13.99
N TYR A 258 -1.10 -28.12 -14.32
CA TYR A 258 -2.12 -29.10 -14.67
C TYR A 258 -2.51 -28.96 -16.13
N ASP A 259 -2.37 -30.03 -16.90
CA ASP A 259 -2.90 -30.17 -18.27
C ASP A 259 -4.40 -30.45 -18.18
N VAL A 260 -5.24 -29.51 -18.60
CA VAL A 260 -6.70 -29.60 -18.51
C VAL A 260 -7.26 -30.76 -19.35
N LYS A 261 -6.65 -31.00 -20.51
CA LYS A 261 -7.09 -32.06 -21.43
C LYS A 261 -6.65 -33.45 -20.96
N ALA A 262 -5.40 -33.58 -20.54
CA ALA A 262 -4.83 -34.85 -20.12
C ALA A 262 -5.24 -35.25 -18.70
N GLY A 263 -5.68 -34.28 -17.87
CA GLY A 263 -5.97 -34.48 -16.45
C GLY A 263 -4.72 -34.85 -15.65
N LYS A 264 -3.55 -34.32 -16.03
CA LYS A 264 -2.27 -34.67 -15.44
C LYS A 264 -1.56 -33.44 -14.87
N THR A 265 -0.93 -33.64 -13.71
CA THR A 265 -0.11 -32.64 -13.03
C THR A 265 1.38 -32.92 -13.26
N VAL A 266 2.16 -31.87 -13.52
CA VAL A 266 3.61 -31.92 -13.71
C VAL A 266 4.25 -30.87 -12.80
N ARG A 267 5.35 -31.27 -12.14
CA ARG A 267 6.21 -30.33 -11.40
C ARG A 267 7.13 -29.60 -12.38
N MET A 268 7.25 -28.27 -12.20
CA MET A 268 8.14 -27.45 -13.02
C MET A 268 9.58 -27.49 -12.48
N ASN A 269 10.55 -27.68 -13.38
CA ASN A 269 11.97 -27.71 -13.06
C ASN A 269 12.59 -26.28 -13.08
N VAL A 270 11.91 -25.33 -12.46
CA VAL A 270 12.42 -23.97 -12.33
C VAL A 270 13.52 -23.96 -11.25
N PRO A 271 14.74 -23.50 -11.57
CA PRO A 271 15.81 -23.41 -10.60
C PRO A 271 15.45 -22.49 -9.44
N LEU A 272 15.50 -23.02 -8.23
CA LEU A 272 15.18 -22.32 -6.99
C LEU A 272 15.96 -22.93 -5.84
N ALA A 273 16.56 -22.10 -4.98
CA ALA A 273 17.12 -22.56 -3.71
C ALA A 273 16.00 -23.09 -2.80
N SER A 274 16.33 -24.02 -1.90
CA SER A 274 15.35 -24.66 -1.01
C SER A 274 14.61 -23.68 -0.07
N ASP A 275 15.20 -22.52 0.15
CA ASP A 275 14.68 -21.41 0.99
C ASP A 275 14.38 -20.14 0.17
N GLY A 276 14.36 -20.26 -1.17
CA GLY A 276 14.04 -19.16 -2.07
C GLY A 276 12.51 -18.95 -2.23
N TYR A 277 12.15 -17.89 -2.95
CA TYR A 277 10.77 -17.46 -3.17
C TYR A 277 10.36 -17.56 -4.63
N ILE A 278 9.06 -17.77 -4.86
CA ILE A 278 8.40 -17.59 -6.16
C ILE A 278 7.36 -16.49 -6.01
N PRO A 279 7.76 -15.20 -6.11
CA PRO A 279 6.83 -14.09 -5.86
C PRO A 279 5.76 -13.93 -6.94
N ARG A 280 5.92 -14.49 -8.15
CA ARG A 280 4.90 -14.44 -9.21
C ARG A 280 5.03 -15.61 -10.19
N VAL A 281 3.86 -15.98 -10.72
CA VAL A 281 3.73 -16.75 -11.97
C VAL A 281 2.81 -15.98 -12.91
N LYS A 282 3.21 -15.83 -14.19
CA LYS A 282 2.47 -15.04 -15.18
C LYS A 282 2.30 -15.81 -16.49
N GLN A 283 1.22 -15.51 -17.19
CA GLN A 283 1.01 -15.95 -18.57
C GLN A 283 2.12 -15.42 -19.48
N ALA A 284 2.59 -16.22 -20.43
CA ALA A 284 3.39 -15.81 -21.57
C ALA A 284 2.51 -15.75 -22.83
N PRO A 285 2.98 -15.12 -23.92
CA PRO A 285 2.15 -14.92 -25.12
C PRO A 285 1.81 -16.21 -25.90
N ASP A 286 2.58 -17.27 -25.75
CA ASP A 286 2.31 -18.54 -26.41
C ASP A 286 1.82 -19.64 -25.44
N ALA A 287 1.04 -20.58 -25.97
CA ALA A 287 0.40 -21.62 -25.17
C ALA A 287 1.37 -22.62 -24.54
N LYS A 288 2.62 -22.70 -24.99
CA LYS A 288 3.63 -23.64 -24.49
C LYS A 288 4.61 -22.97 -23.53
N SER A 289 4.40 -21.71 -23.20
CA SER A 289 5.27 -20.96 -22.31
C SER A 289 4.50 -20.27 -21.21
N MET A 290 5.11 -20.16 -20.05
CA MET A 290 4.70 -19.32 -18.94
C MET A 290 5.94 -18.69 -18.31
N ILE A 291 5.77 -17.65 -17.50
CA ILE A 291 6.88 -16.95 -16.83
C ILE A 291 6.77 -17.16 -15.31
N ALA A 292 7.83 -17.69 -14.71
CA ALA A 292 7.99 -17.75 -13.27
C ALA A 292 9.05 -16.73 -12.83
N PHE A 293 8.75 -16.02 -11.74
CA PHE A 293 9.70 -15.16 -11.05
C PHE A 293 10.26 -15.96 -9.88
N THR A 294 11.58 -16.05 -9.76
CA THR A 294 12.23 -16.65 -8.59
C THR A 294 13.16 -15.67 -7.94
N MET A 295 13.26 -15.73 -6.63
CA MET A 295 14.12 -14.86 -5.85
C MET A 295 14.86 -15.67 -4.80
N ASN A 296 16.14 -15.38 -4.58
CA ASN A 296 16.89 -15.98 -3.49
C ASN A 296 16.45 -15.40 -2.14
N ARG A 297 16.84 -16.04 -1.04
CA ARG A 297 16.46 -15.60 0.32
C ARG A 297 16.98 -14.19 0.65
N HIS A 298 18.16 -13.82 0.19
CA HIS A 298 18.72 -12.47 0.35
C HIS A 298 17.97 -11.39 -0.45
N GLN A 299 17.12 -11.80 -1.40
CA GLN A 299 16.35 -10.91 -2.26
C GLN A 299 17.21 -9.91 -3.05
N ASP A 300 18.47 -10.26 -3.32
CA ASP A 300 19.40 -9.48 -4.15
C ASP A 300 19.50 -10.02 -5.58
N GLU A 301 18.83 -11.13 -5.87
CA GLU A 301 18.75 -11.78 -7.18
C GLU A 301 17.31 -12.16 -7.52
N LEU A 302 16.77 -11.57 -8.58
CA LEU A 302 15.47 -11.90 -9.18
C LEU A 302 15.70 -12.49 -10.57
N ASN A 303 15.20 -13.70 -10.80
CA ASN A 303 15.27 -14.38 -12.09
C ASN A 303 13.89 -14.57 -12.69
N LEU A 304 13.74 -14.28 -13.98
CA LEU A 304 12.55 -14.62 -14.77
C LEU A 304 12.86 -15.84 -15.61
N TYR A 305 12.12 -16.93 -15.40
CA TYR A 305 12.22 -18.17 -16.17
C TYR A 305 11.01 -18.32 -17.07
N SER A 306 11.23 -18.59 -18.35
CA SER A 306 10.20 -19.17 -19.20
C SER A 306 10.16 -20.68 -18.98
N PHE A 307 8.99 -21.26 -18.76
CA PHE A 307 8.84 -22.70 -18.58
C PHE A 307 7.71 -23.25 -19.43
N ASN A 308 7.84 -24.52 -19.83
CA ASN A 308 6.80 -25.25 -20.55
C ASN A 308 5.85 -25.92 -19.53
N PRO A 309 4.56 -25.53 -19.48
CA PRO A 309 3.62 -26.05 -18.48
C PRO A 309 3.26 -27.51 -18.65
N PHE A 310 3.61 -28.15 -19.76
CA PHE A 310 3.34 -29.57 -20.05
C PHE A 310 4.55 -30.49 -19.80
N THR A 311 5.78 -30.00 -19.96
CA THR A 311 6.99 -30.81 -19.81
C THR A 311 7.77 -30.47 -18.53
N GLY A 312 7.53 -29.30 -17.96
CA GLY A 312 8.26 -28.81 -16.79
C GLY A 312 9.63 -28.21 -17.09
N GLU A 313 10.07 -28.20 -18.35
CA GLU A 313 11.35 -27.60 -18.75
C GLU A 313 11.32 -26.09 -18.56
N ALA A 314 12.39 -25.52 -17.99
CA ALA A 314 12.54 -24.09 -17.73
C ALA A 314 13.85 -23.54 -18.31
N LYS A 315 13.78 -22.28 -18.76
CA LYS A 315 14.94 -21.56 -19.30
C LYS A 315 14.97 -20.15 -18.72
N LEU A 316 16.15 -19.71 -18.26
CA LEU A 316 16.37 -18.34 -17.79
C LEU A 316 16.15 -17.35 -18.96
N VAL A 317 15.35 -16.32 -18.71
CA VAL A 317 15.03 -15.24 -19.66
C VAL A 317 15.71 -13.95 -19.23
N ILE A 318 15.52 -13.52 -17.98
CA ILE A 318 16.13 -12.30 -17.44
C ILE A 318 16.68 -12.63 -16.06
N LYS A 319 17.89 -12.12 -15.78
CA LYS A 319 18.48 -12.07 -14.46
C LYS A 319 18.64 -10.62 -14.05
N GLU A 320 18.02 -10.27 -12.92
CA GLU A 320 18.19 -9.01 -12.23
C GLU A 320 18.98 -9.26 -10.94
N SER A 321 20.08 -8.57 -10.77
CA SER A 321 20.93 -8.70 -9.58
C SER A 321 21.42 -7.33 -9.16
N VAL A 322 21.26 -7.01 -7.89
CA VAL A 322 21.63 -5.72 -7.30
C VAL A 322 22.46 -5.93 -6.02
N PRO A 323 23.33 -4.99 -5.65
CA PRO A 323 24.28 -5.20 -4.55
C PRO A 323 23.65 -5.37 -3.15
N LYS A 324 22.42 -4.93 -2.93
CA LYS A 324 21.78 -4.96 -1.61
C LYS A 324 20.48 -5.79 -1.65
N TYR A 325 19.43 -5.26 -2.25
CA TYR A 325 18.17 -5.97 -2.43
C TYR A 325 17.40 -5.44 -3.65
N VAL A 326 16.65 -6.31 -4.27
CA VAL A 326 15.67 -5.97 -5.31
C VAL A 326 14.40 -5.46 -4.58
N LYS A 327 13.90 -4.31 -4.99
CA LYS A 327 12.67 -3.74 -4.43
C LYS A 327 11.45 -4.57 -4.85
N GLU A 328 10.43 -4.63 -4.00
CA GLU A 328 9.19 -5.39 -4.31
C GLU A 328 8.46 -4.82 -5.54
N GLU A 329 8.55 -3.50 -5.78
CA GLU A 329 7.98 -2.83 -6.94
C GLU A 329 8.53 -3.39 -8.26
N VAL A 330 9.74 -3.92 -8.28
CA VAL A 330 10.31 -4.57 -9.47
C VAL A 330 9.47 -5.77 -9.86
N VAL A 331 9.02 -6.58 -8.89
CA VAL A 331 8.14 -7.73 -9.11
C VAL A 331 6.73 -7.29 -9.49
N GLU A 332 6.18 -6.30 -8.79
CA GLU A 332 4.82 -5.81 -8.97
C GLU A 332 4.63 -5.12 -10.33
N TRP A 333 5.55 -4.23 -10.69
CA TRP A 333 5.43 -3.40 -11.89
C TRP A 333 5.96 -4.05 -13.14
N THR A 334 6.65 -5.19 -13.08
CA THR A 334 7.07 -5.93 -14.28
C THR A 334 5.85 -6.32 -15.11
N ARG A 335 5.86 -5.96 -16.39
CA ARG A 335 4.80 -6.30 -17.37
C ARG A 335 5.33 -7.29 -18.38
N VAL A 336 4.61 -8.40 -18.55
CA VAL A 336 4.85 -9.40 -19.59
C VAL A 336 3.78 -9.20 -20.66
N GLY A 337 4.17 -8.71 -21.81
CA GLY A 337 3.30 -8.50 -22.96
C GLY A 337 3.47 -9.59 -24.02
N ASN A 338 2.91 -9.35 -25.24
CA ASN A 338 2.98 -10.33 -26.32
C ASN A 338 4.37 -10.39 -26.97
N LYS A 339 5.10 -9.28 -27.01
CA LYS A 339 6.41 -9.20 -27.67
C LYS A 339 7.54 -8.80 -26.73
N TYR A 340 7.20 -8.19 -25.61
CA TYR A 340 8.14 -7.48 -24.76
C TYR A 340 7.92 -7.82 -23.28
N ILE A 341 9.02 -7.71 -22.52
CA ILE A 341 8.98 -7.65 -21.04
C ILE A 341 9.47 -6.26 -20.66
N LEU A 342 8.67 -5.53 -19.88
CA LEU A 342 9.04 -4.25 -19.30
C LEU A 342 9.40 -4.50 -17.83
N LEU A 343 10.68 -4.31 -17.49
CA LEU A 343 11.24 -4.56 -16.16
C LEU A 343 11.68 -3.25 -15.52
N PRO A 344 11.14 -2.85 -14.38
CA PRO A 344 11.71 -1.80 -13.53
C PRO A 344 13.00 -2.29 -12.88
N SER A 345 13.95 -1.38 -12.67
CA SER A 345 15.20 -1.70 -11.96
C SER A 345 15.89 -0.42 -11.48
N ASP A 346 16.51 -0.47 -10.32
CA ASP A 346 17.35 0.60 -9.78
C ASP A 346 18.87 0.35 -9.97
N ARG A 347 19.23 -0.50 -10.94
CA ARG A 347 20.61 -0.93 -11.23
C ARG A 347 21.56 0.20 -11.60
N ASP A 348 21.06 1.33 -12.07
CA ASP A 348 21.83 2.53 -12.43
C ASP A 348 21.77 3.64 -11.37
N GLY A 349 21.18 3.34 -10.19
CA GLY A 349 21.11 4.24 -9.05
C GLY A 349 19.73 4.85 -8.78
N PHE A 350 18.81 4.76 -9.76
CA PHE A 350 17.42 5.20 -9.65
C PHE A 350 16.48 4.16 -10.25
N MET A 351 15.22 4.12 -9.81
CA MET A 351 14.24 3.22 -10.39
C MET A 351 13.88 3.68 -11.80
N HIS A 352 14.32 2.93 -12.81
CA HIS A 352 14.07 3.17 -14.23
C HIS A 352 13.46 1.94 -14.92
N LEU A 353 12.99 2.11 -16.15
CA LEU A 353 12.37 1.06 -16.94
C LEU A 353 13.33 0.51 -18.00
N TYR A 354 13.36 -0.82 -18.10
CA TYR A 354 14.17 -1.54 -19.10
C TYR A 354 13.26 -2.40 -19.95
N LEU A 355 13.33 -2.21 -21.27
CA LEU A 355 12.53 -2.95 -22.25
C LEU A 355 13.36 -4.10 -22.81
N TYR A 356 12.84 -5.31 -22.67
CA TYR A 356 13.39 -6.55 -23.22
C TYR A 356 12.44 -7.11 -24.27
N ASP A 357 12.97 -7.88 -25.24
CA ASP A 357 12.13 -8.79 -26.01
C ASP A 357 11.63 -9.95 -25.12
N ILE A 358 10.63 -10.69 -25.59
CA ILE A 358 10.06 -11.81 -24.83
C ILE A 358 11.04 -12.97 -24.58
N LYS A 359 12.19 -12.99 -25.27
CA LYS A 359 13.27 -13.97 -25.10
C LYS A 359 14.34 -13.51 -24.12
N GLY A 360 14.20 -12.30 -23.55
CA GLY A 360 15.10 -11.73 -22.55
C GLY A 360 16.28 -10.95 -23.09
N LYS A 361 16.30 -10.60 -24.39
CA LYS A 361 17.31 -9.71 -24.93
C LYS A 361 16.94 -8.27 -24.59
N LEU A 362 17.80 -7.54 -23.88
CA LEU A 362 17.64 -6.12 -23.62
C LEU A 362 17.59 -5.33 -24.94
N ILE A 363 16.50 -4.60 -25.16
CA ILE A 363 16.31 -3.72 -26.31
C ILE A 363 16.85 -2.33 -25.99
N ARG A 364 16.39 -1.73 -24.87
CA ARG A 364 16.82 -0.40 -24.44
C ARG A 364 16.46 -0.14 -22.96
N GLN A 365 17.16 0.78 -22.34
CA GLN A 365 16.65 1.55 -21.21
C GLN A 365 15.61 2.53 -21.75
N VAL A 366 14.45 2.64 -21.09
CA VAL A 366 13.32 3.43 -21.61
C VAL A 366 13.54 4.90 -21.37
N GLU A 367 14.00 5.27 -20.19
CA GLU A 367 14.28 6.64 -19.74
C GLU A 367 15.48 6.63 -18.77
N LYS A 368 16.03 7.81 -18.46
CA LYS A 368 17.27 7.95 -17.70
C LYS A 368 17.35 9.32 -17.03
N GLY A 369 17.89 9.41 -15.83
CA GLY A 369 18.13 10.66 -15.11
C GLY A 369 18.19 10.47 -13.59
N ASP A 370 18.39 11.55 -12.84
CA ASP A 370 18.44 11.55 -11.37
C ASP A 370 17.01 11.69 -10.79
N TYR A 371 16.15 10.74 -11.11
CA TYR A 371 14.75 10.67 -10.68
C TYR A 371 14.26 9.22 -10.71
N GLU A 372 13.10 8.95 -10.15
CA GLU A 372 12.53 7.61 -10.09
C GLU A 372 11.24 7.50 -10.89
N VAL A 373 11.05 6.37 -11.57
CA VAL A 373 9.73 5.85 -11.91
C VAL A 373 9.07 5.36 -10.62
N THR A 374 7.82 5.76 -10.42
CA THR A 374 7.07 5.52 -9.19
C THR A 374 5.77 4.74 -9.40
N ASP A 375 5.44 4.41 -10.64
CA ASP A 375 4.39 3.49 -11.05
C ASP A 375 4.48 3.18 -12.55
N VAL A 376 3.96 2.03 -12.99
CA VAL A 376 3.96 1.57 -14.39
C VAL A 376 2.55 1.24 -14.84
N TYR A 377 1.99 2.06 -15.71
CA TYR A 377 0.62 1.90 -16.21
C TYR A 377 0.51 0.91 -17.38
N GLY A 378 1.59 0.68 -18.10
CA GLY A 378 1.65 -0.33 -19.15
C GLY A 378 2.27 0.16 -20.46
N MET A 379 2.12 -0.66 -21.50
CA MET A 379 2.67 -0.41 -22.84
C MET A 379 1.61 -0.65 -23.90
N ASN A 380 1.45 0.31 -24.80
CA ASN A 380 0.72 0.11 -26.05
C ASN A 380 1.64 -0.56 -27.07
N GLU A 381 1.58 -1.87 -27.21
CA GLU A 381 2.46 -2.62 -28.13
C GLU A 381 2.25 -2.29 -29.61
N LYS A 382 1.13 -1.64 -29.99
CA LYS A 382 0.89 -1.20 -31.36
C LYS A 382 1.72 0.02 -31.74
N THR A 383 1.89 0.96 -30.80
CA THR A 383 2.66 2.20 -31.00
C THR A 383 4.06 2.14 -30.42
N GLY A 384 4.29 1.24 -29.46
CA GLY A 384 5.53 1.14 -28.67
C GLY A 384 5.60 2.17 -27.53
N ASP A 385 4.51 2.89 -27.26
CA ASP A 385 4.45 3.87 -26.17
C ASP A 385 4.33 3.20 -24.80
N ILE A 386 5.13 3.66 -23.84
CA ILE A 386 5.15 3.16 -22.46
C ILE A 386 4.67 4.27 -21.55
N TYR A 387 3.66 4.00 -20.73
CA TYR A 387 3.03 4.96 -19.81
C TYR A 387 3.43 4.65 -18.37
N PHE A 388 3.87 5.68 -17.65
CA PHE A 388 4.38 5.54 -16.29
C PHE A 388 4.21 6.83 -15.46
N GLN A 389 4.37 6.70 -14.15
CA GLN A 389 4.48 7.84 -13.23
C GLN A 389 5.94 8.04 -12.85
N SER A 390 6.34 9.29 -12.66
CA SER A 390 7.72 9.59 -12.26
C SER A 390 7.84 10.85 -11.41
N SER A 391 8.91 10.91 -10.61
CA SER A 391 9.38 12.06 -9.85
C SER A 391 10.29 13.00 -10.67
N MET A 392 10.32 12.87 -11.98
CA MET A 392 11.21 13.61 -12.90
C MET A 392 11.17 15.15 -12.72
N LEU A 393 10.04 15.71 -12.28
CA LEU A 393 9.89 17.14 -12.04
C LEU A 393 10.48 17.56 -10.70
N SER A 394 10.31 16.76 -9.67
CA SER A 394 10.78 16.96 -8.31
C SER A 394 10.60 15.66 -7.49
N PRO A 395 11.46 15.36 -6.51
CA PRO A 395 11.26 14.23 -5.61
C PRO A 395 9.90 14.24 -4.89
N HIS A 396 9.30 15.42 -4.72
CA HIS A 396 8.03 15.60 -4.00
C HIS A 396 6.80 15.54 -4.89
N ASP A 397 6.97 15.66 -6.23
CA ASP A 397 5.89 15.61 -7.20
C ASP A 397 5.77 14.21 -7.83
N ARG A 398 4.58 13.89 -8.32
CA ARG A 398 4.31 12.74 -9.18
C ARG A 398 3.61 13.24 -10.45
N GLN A 399 4.17 12.88 -11.60
CA GLN A 399 3.62 13.25 -12.91
C GLN A 399 3.46 12.02 -13.79
N VAL A 400 2.48 12.05 -14.69
CA VAL A 400 2.25 11.01 -15.68
C VAL A 400 3.04 11.34 -16.95
N TYR A 401 3.76 10.35 -17.45
CA TYR A 401 4.61 10.44 -18.63
C TYR A 401 4.28 9.37 -19.66
N VAL A 402 4.64 9.64 -20.91
CA VAL A 402 4.76 8.64 -21.98
C VAL A 402 6.19 8.64 -22.52
N ALA A 403 6.79 7.46 -22.62
CA ALA A 403 8.01 7.25 -23.38
C ALA A 403 7.66 6.63 -24.73
N HIS A 404 7.98 7.33 -25.82
CA HIS A 404 7.69 6.90 -27.18
C HIS A 404 8.70 5.89 -27.71
N ALA A 405 8.32 5.13 -28.72
CA ALA A 405 9.18 4.15 -29.38
C ALA A 405 10.47 4.77 -29.96
N ASN A 406 10.44 6.05 -30.33
CA ASN A 406 11.59 6.80 -30.85
C ASN A 406 12.57 7.28 -29.76
N GLY A 407 12.28 6.98 -28.48
CA GLY A 407 13.13 7.33 -27.32
C GLY A 407 12.84 8.71 -26.71
N THR A 408 11.87 9.47 -27.23
CA THR A 408 11.46 10.73 -26.59
C THR A 408 10.48 10.47 -25.43
N THR A 409 10.54 11.31 -24.40
CA THR A 409 9.61 11.26 -23.26
C THR A 409 8.81 12.55 -23.20
N GLU A 410 7.49 12.45 -23.02
CA GLU A 410 6.56 13.57 -22.90
C GLU A 410 5.78 13.49 -21.57
N ARG A 411 5.61 14.64 -20.90
CA ARG A 411 4.80 14.77 -19.71
C ARG A 411 3.33 15.00 -20.10
N LEU A 412 2.43 14.19 -19.54
CA LEU A 412 0.99 14.23 -19.85
C LEU A 412 0.16 15.04 -18.83
N THR A 413 0.76 15.45 -17.70
CA THR A 413 0.10 16.23 -16.63
C THR A 413 0.88 17.50 -16.35
N ASP A 414 0.20 18.60 -16.11
CA ASP A 414 0.78 19.96 -16.06
C ASP A 414 0.82 20.53 -14.64
N ALA A 415 -0.18 20.21 -13.80
CA ALA A 415 -0.24 20.72 -12.44
C ALA A 415 0.80 20.05 -11.53
N ARG A 416 1.55 20.86 -10.78
CA ARG A 416 2.43 20.37 -9.71
C ARG A 416 1.61 19.64 -8.65
N GLY A 417 2.26 18.75 -7.91
CA GLY A 417 1.64 17.89 -6.93
C GLY A 417 1.64 16.44 -7.36
N ASN A 418 0.71 15.65 -6.84
CA ASN A 418 0.62 14.22 -7.06
C ASN A 418 -0.41 13.90 -8.15
N ASN A 419 0.03 13.33 -9.25
CA ASN A 419 -0.79 12.86 -10.36
C ASN A 419 -0.65 11.35 -10.51
N ALA A 420 -1.78 10.65 -10.66
CA ALA A 420 -1.84 9.22 -10.96
C ALA A 420 -2.83 8.97 -12.12
N ALA A 421 -2.71 7.85 -12.83
CA ALA A 421 -3.53 7.58 -14.00
C ALA A 421 -4.14 6.17 -14.00
N ILE A 422 -5.34 6.05 -14.59
CA ILE A 422 -5.95 4.80 -15.03
C ILE A 422 -6.21 4.92 -16.52
N PHE A 423 -5.48 4.15 -17.34
CA PHE A 423 -5.62 4.19 -18.80
C PHE A 423 -6.78 3.33 -19.28
N SER A 424 -7.45 3.77 -20.38
CA SER A 424 -8.40 2.94 -21.13
C SER A 424 -7.68 1.71 -21.71
N GLY A 425 -8.40 0.63 -21.96
CA GLY A 425 -7.85 -0.62 -22.47
C GLY A 425 -7.18 -0.50 -23.86
N ASP A 426 -7.44 0.58 -24.59
CA ASP A 426 -6.81 0.91 -25.88
C ASP A 426 -5.80 2.05 -25.81
N TYR A 427 -5.51 2.58 -24.61
CA TYR A 427 -4.59 3.69 -24.37
C TYR A 427 -4.93 5.00 -25.10
N ARG A 428 -6.18 5.23 -25.51
CA ARG A 428 -6.59 6.51 -26.12
C ARG A 428 -6.92 7.59 -25.12
N TYR A 429 -7.37 7.19 -23.92
CA TYR A 429 -7.75 8.07 -22.83
C TYR A 429 -7.17 7.58 -21.51
N PHE A 430 -7.13 8.47 -20.52
CA PHE A 430 -6.89 8.10 -19.14
C PHE A 430 -7.67 9.00 -18.18
N PHE A 431 -7.99 8.47 -17.02
CA PHE A 431 -8.43 9.26 -15.87
C PHE A 431 -7.19 9.65 -15.08
N ASN A 432 -7.05 10.96 -14.87
CA ASN A 432 -6.01 11.49 -14.00
C ASN A 432 -6.60 11.85 -12.64
N THR A 433 -5.94 11.42 -11.57
CA THR A 433 -6.18 11.85 -10.21
C THR A 433 -5.08 12.81 -9.81
N TRP A 434 -5.41 14.06 -9.54
CA TRP A 434 -4.47 15.08 -9.10
C TRP A 434 -4.81 15.57 -7.70
N SER A 435 -3.79 15.86 -6.88
CA SER A 435 -3.93 16.57 -5.59
C SER A 435 -2.63 17.27 -5.21
N SER A 436 -2.72 18.17 -4.21
CA SER A 436 -1.56 18.82 -3.58
C SER A 436 -1.78 18.93 -2.07
N TYR A 437 -0.83 19.49 -1.33
CA TYR A 437 -1.00 19.79 0.11
C TYR A 437 -2.26 20.61 0.41
N SER A 438 -2.64 21.51 -0.48
CA SER A 438 -3.73 22.48 -0.28
C SER A 438 -4.98 22.15 -1.07
N HIS A 439 -4.97 21.13 -1.91
CA HIS A 439 -6.09 20.81 -2.79
C HIS A 439 -6.44 19.32 -2.72
N PRO A 440 -7.69 18.98 -2.38
CA PRO A 440 -8.16 17.59 -2.42
C PRO A 440 -8.14 17.06 -3.86
N TYR A 441 -8.46 15.77 -4.00
CA TYR A 441 -8.38 15.08 -5.30
C TYR A 441 -9.28 15.69 -6.36
N VAL A 442 -8.71 15.99 -7.51
CA VAL A 442 -9.41 16.34 -8.75
C VAL A 442 -9.27 15.23 -9.76
N PHE A 443 -10.38 14.72 -10.23
CA PHE A 443 -10.42 13.65 -11.22
C PHE A 443 -10.80 14.22 -12.59
N THR A 444 -9.96 13.97 -13.59
CA THR A 444 -10.21 14.42 -14.97
C THR A 444 -10.06 13.27 -15.95
N SER A 445 -10.92 13.25 -17.00
CA SER A 445 -10.68 12.45 -18.19
C SER A 445 -9.75 13.23 -19.12
N ARG A 446 -8.70 12.57 -19.63
CA ARG A 446 -7.70 13.15 -20.53
C ARG A 446 -7.49 12.25 -21.75
N THR A 447 -7.07 12.86 -22.87
CA THR A 447 -6.53 12.10 -24.00
C THR A 447 -5.15 11.56 -23.64
N ASN A 448 -4.66 10.55 -24.35
CA ASN A 448 -3.29 10.03 -24.21
C ASN A 448 -2.16 11.03 -24.54
N ARG A 449 -2.51 12.26 -24.91
CA ARG A 449 -1.60 13.41 -25.07
C ARG A 449 -1.80 14.46 -23.98
N GLY A 450 -2.43 14.10 -22.88
CA GLY A 450 -2.60 14.95 -21.70
C GLY A 450 -3.72 16.01 -21.80
N LYS A 451 -4.39 16.21 -22.96
CA LYS A 451 -5.46 17.21 -23.09
C LYS A 451 -6.66 16.82 -22.24
N VAL A 452 -7.10 17.71 -21.35
CA VAL A 452 -8.31 17.54 -20.54
C VAL A 452 -9.53 17.47 -21.47
N VAL A 453 -10.34 16.43 -21.29
CA VAL A 453 -11.61 16.20 -21.97
C VAL A 453 -12.76 16.70 -21.11
N ARG A 454 -12.75 16.34 -19.83
CA ARG A 454 -13.77 16.75 -18.85
C ARG A 454 -13.26 16.57 -17.42
N VAL A 455 -13.86 17.31 -16.48
CA VAL A 455 -13.73 17.07 -15.04
C VAL A 455 -14.76 16.01 -14.62
N LEU A 456 -14.35 15.06 -13.80
CA LEU A 456 -15.19 13.99 -13.25
C LEU A 456 -15.67 14.35 -11.86
N GLU A 457 -14.74 14.81 -11.01
CA GLU A 457 -14.95 15.21 -9.62
C GLU A 457 -13.87 16.24 -9.26
N ASP A 458 -14.25 17.36 -8.67
CA ASP A 458 -13.30 18.41 -8.27
C ASP A 458 -13.20 18.61 -6.75
N ASN A 459 -14.00 17.87 -5.99
CA ASN A 459 -14.07 17.97 -4.52
C ASN A 459 -14.27 19.40 -3.99
N LYS A 460 -14.96 20.24 -4.78
CA LYS A 460 -15.22 21.63 -4.40
C LYS A 460 -15.97 21.73 -3.07
N GLU A 461 -16.94 20.84 -2.82
CA GLU A 461 -17.69 20.83 -1.56
C GLU A 461 -16.79 20.58 -0.35
N LEU A 462 -15.82 19.66 -0.48
CA LEU A 462 -14.82 19.42 0.55
C LEU A 462 -13.92 20.65 0.74
N LEU A 463 -13.46 21.25 -0.36
CA LEU A 463 -12.62 22.44 -0.31
C LEU A 463 -13.36 23.61 0.38
N ASP A 464 -14.62 23.86 0.01
CA ASP A 464 -15.47 24.88 0.63
C ASP A 464 -15.73 24.57 2.13
N LYS A 465 -15.83 23.29 2.50
CA LYS A 465 -15.95 22.84 3.89
C LYS A 465 -14.67 23.12 4.68
N VAL A 466 -13.52 22.70 4.16
CA VAL A 466 -12.20 22.92 4.78
C VAL A 466 -11.96 24.42 5.02
N ALA A 467 -12.39 25.28 4.08
CA ALA A 467 -12.24 26.73 4.21
C ALA A 467 -13.01 27.36 5.39
N ARG A 468 -14.00 26.65 5.97
CA ARG A 468 -14.74 27.11 7.16
C ARG A 468 -14.03 26.84 8.48
N TYR A 469 -13.08 25.90 8.47
CA TYR A 469 -12.32 25.50 9.65
C TYR A 469 -11.00 26.30 9.78
N ASN A 470 -10.42 26.29 10.96
CA ASN A 470 -9.05 26.77 11.22
C ASN A 470 -8.01 25.83 10.59
N TRP A 471 -8.15 25.61 9.28
CA TRP A 471 -7.25 24.76 8.52
C TRP A 471 -5.97 25.52 8.22
N GLY A 472 -4.86 25.13 8.84
CA GLY A 472 -3.56 25.73 8.64
C GLY A 472 -2.96 25.49 7.25
N LYS A 473 -1.71 25.88 7.06
CA LYS A 473 -0.96 25.61 5.84
C LYS A 473 0.18 24.65 6.14
N ARG A 474 0.38 23.68 5.25
CA ARG A 474 1.58 22.84 5.24
C ARG A 474 2.63 23.49 4.36
N GLU A 475 3.77 23.85 4.95
CA GLU A 475 4.85 24.54 4.28
C GLU A 475 6.06 23.58 4.13
N PRO A 476 6.58 23.38 2.90
CA PRO A 476 7.80 22.60 2.72
C PRO A 476 9.01 23.36 3.25
N PHE A 477 10.00 22.66 3.77
CA PHE A 477 11.31 23.20 4.16
C PHE A 477 12.40 22.17 3.93
N SER A 478 13.64 22.62 3.97
CA SER A 478 14.83 21.75 3.91
C SER A 478 15.87 22.28 4.89
N PHE A 479 16.71 21.39 5.37
CA PHE A 479 17.89 21.75 6.14
C PHE A 479 19.04 20.77 5.88
N THR A 480 20.23 21.10 6.35
CA THR A 480 21.40 20.23 6.23
C THR A 480 21.81 19.74 7.62
N THR A 481 21.96 18.43 7.78
CA THR A 481 22.41 17.80 9.02
C THR A 481 23.88 18.16 9.32
N SER A 482 24.33 17.85 10.53
CA SER A 482 25.74 18.02 10.93
C SER A 482 26.71 17.18 10.07
N GLU A 483 26.22 16.14 9.40
CA GLU A 483 26.98 15.31 8.47
C GLU A 483 26.94 15.80 7.01
N GLY A 484 26.33 16.97 6.75
CA GLY A 484 26.22 17.53 5.41
C GLY A 484 25.11 16.91 4.55
N VAL A 485 24.22 16.12 5.12
CA VAL A 485 23.08 15.52 4.40
C VAL A 485 21.92 16.50 4.35
N LYS A 486 21.47 16.85 3.14
CA LYS A 486 20.26 17.66 2.97
C LYS A 486 19.02 16.78 3.20
N LEU A 487 18.14 17.20 4.11
CA LEU A 487 16.85 16.57 4.38
C LEU A 487 15.71 17.50 4.02
N ASP A 488 14.61 16.93 3.54
CA ASP A 488 13.40 17.64 3.16
C ASP A 488 12.26 17.30 4.13
N GLY A 489 11.44 18.29 4.45
CA GLY A 489 10.32 18.13 5.37
C GLY A 489 9.15 19.05 5.04
N TRP A 490 8.09 18.89 5.80
CA TRP A 490 6.98 19.84 5.85
C TRP A 490 6.69 20.26 7.29
N MET A 491 6.13 21.46 7.44
CA MET A 491 5.77 22.07 8.71
C MET A 491 4.35 22.62 8.66
N VAL A 492 3.59 22.39 9.72
CA VAL A 492 2.28 23.03 9.98
C VAL A 492 2.41 23.88 11.23
N LYS A 493 2.07 25.17 11.11
CA LYS A 493 2.08 26.14 12.22
C LYS A 493 0.65 26.43 12.67
N PRO A 494 0.44 26.85 13.95
CA PRO A 494 -0.84 27.39 14.38
C PRO A 494 -1.34 28.51 13.45
N VAL A 495 -2.66 28.62 13.28
CA VAL A 495 -3.25 29.64 12.38
C VAL A 495 -2.93 31.05 12.86
N ASP A 496 -2.86 31.26 14.19
CA ASP A 496 -2.51 32.51 14.87
C ASP A 496 -1.02 32.58 15.21
N PHE A 497 -0.17 31.95 14.40
CA PHE A 497 1.28 31.89 14.61
C PHE A 497 1.89 33.28 14.73
N ASP A 498 2.66 33.51 15.82
CA ASP A 498 3.42 34.70 16.10
C ASP A 498 4.91 34.35 16.21
N ALA A 499 5.72 34.84 15.30
CA ALA A 499 7.16 34.55 15.26
C ALA A 499 7.96 35.03 16.51
N ASN A 500 7.35 35.86 17.36
CA ASN A 500 7.95 36.33 18.61
C ASN A 500 7.63 35.40 19.81
N LYS A 501 6.76 34.41 19.64
CA LYS A 501 6.44 33.42 20.65
C LYS A 501 7.24 32.13 20.41
N LYS A 502 7.37 31.32 21.47
CA LYS A 502 8.00 30.01 21.40
C LYS A 502 6.94 28.92 21.52
N TYR A 503 6.93 28.01 20.55
CA TYR A 503 5.96 26.93 20.44
C TYR A 503 6.60 25.58 20.74
N PRO A 504 5.84 24.65 21.38
CA PRO A 504 6.21 23.25 21.42
C PRO A 504 6.08 22.63 20.01
N VAL A 505 6.88 21.60 19.73
CA VAL A 505 6.88 20.91 18.43
C VAL A 505 6.50 19.46 18.61
N ILE A 506 5.65 18.94 17.74
CA ILE A 506 5.41 17.50 17.56
C ILE A 506 5.99 17.07 16.21
N GLN A 507 6.99 16.21 16.25
CA GLN A 507 7.62 15.61 15.10
C GLN A 507 6.95 14.25 14.82
N PHE A 508 6.21 14.15 13.71
CA PHE A 508 5.71 12.91 13.16
C PHE A 508 6.75 12.32 12.21
N GLN A 509 6.89 11.01 12.18
CA GLN A 509 7.75 10.34 11.21
C GLN A 509 7.34 8.87 11.01
N TYR A 510 7.72 8.30 9.86
CA TYR A 510 7.65 6.85 9.58
C TYR A 510 9.06 6.28 9.40
N SER A 511 9.86 6.86 8.50
CA SER A 511 11.29 6.59 8.25
C SER A 511 11.61 5.20 7.67
N GLY A 512 10.62 4.35 7.41
CA GLY A 512 10.86 2.99 6.89
C GLY A 512 11.46 2.99 5.49
N PRO A 513 12.24 1.95 5.12
CA PRO A 513 12.89 1.84 3.82
C PRO A 513 11.93 2.05 2.65
N GLY A 514 12.31 2.92 1.72
CA GLY A 514 11.53 3.25 0.53
C GLY A 514 10.26 4.08 0.79
N ASN A 515 9.81 4.25 2.04
CA ASN A 515 8.63 5.07 2.34
C ASN A 515 8.94 6.56 2.19
N GLN A 516 7.96 7.33 1.72
CA GLN A 516 8.10 8.78 1.57
C GLN A 516 6.89 9.50 2.14
N GLN A 517 7.08 10.29 3.21
CA GLN A 517 6.05 11.11 3.85
C GLN A 517 6.02 12.55 3.35
N VAL A 518 7.09 13.01 2.70
CA VAL A 518 7.21 14.37 2.17
C VAL A 518 6.91 14.36 0.68
N LYS A 519 5.59 14.35 0.35
CA LYS A 519 5.07 14.41 -1.02
C LYS A 519 4.01 15.50 -1.10
N ASP A 520 3.98 16.28 -2.18
CA ASP A 520 2.94 17.28 -2.42
C ASP A 520 1.64 16.61 -2.86
N ALA A 521 0.91 16.08 -1.88
CA ALA A 521 -0.34 15.33 -2.07
C ALA A 521 -1.32 15.61 -0.93
N TRP A 522 -2.62 15.53 -1.22
CA TRP A 522 -3.67 15.62 -0.21
C TRP A 522 -3.61 14.51 0.85
N SER A 523 -3.13 13.33 0.47
CA SER A 523 -2.94 12.21 1.39
C SER A 523 -1.80 12.42 2.39
N THR A 524 -0.95 13.43 2.22
CA THR A 524 0.20 13.70 3.09
C THR A 524 -0.25 14.16 4.47
N GLY A 525 0.38 13.59 5.51
CA GLY A 525 0.09 13.88 6.92
C GLY A 525 0.02 12.60 7.73
N SER A 526 0.10 12.75 9.05
CA SER A 526 0.25 11.63 9.98
C SER A 526 -0.90 10.61 9.96
N MET A 527 -2.10 11.04 9.55
CA MET A 527 -3.31 10.19 9.50
C MET A 527 -4.04 10.29 8.15
N GLY A 528 -3.41 10.83 7.11
CA GLY A 528 -4.06 11.08 5.82
C GLY A 528 -5.16 12.14 5.91
N ASN A 529 -6.18 12.05 5.06
CA ASN A 529 -7.36 12.96 5.04
C ASN A 529 -6.99 14.45 5.05
N GLY A 530 -6.09 14.87 4.14
CA GLY A 530 -5.63 16.24 4.04
C GLY A 530 -4.76 16.69 5.21
N GLY A 531 -4.35 15.78 6.10
CA GLY A 531 -3.58 16.09 7.30
C GLY A 531 -4.42 16.68 8.43
N ALA A 532 -5.72 16.39 8.49
CA ALA A 532 -6.65 16.92 9.49
C ALA A 532 -6.14 16.78 10.93
N PHE A 533 -5.49 15.67 11.26
CA PHE A 533 -4.92 15.48 12.60
C PHE A 533 -3.72 16.40 12.88
N ASP A 534 -2.90 16.67 11.88
CA ASP A 534 -1.76 17.59 12.02
C ASP A 534 -2.25 19.03 12.24
N TYR A 535 -3.31 19.43 11.54
CA TYR A 535 -3.96 20.74 11.74
C TYR A 535 -4.68 20.85 13.08
N TYR A 536 -5.28 19.76 13.55
CA TYR A 536 -5.83 19.70 14.90
C TYR A 536 -4.74 19.93 15.97
N LEU A 537 -3.59 19.27 15.85
CA LEU A 537 -2.46 19.48 16.76
C LEU A 537 -1.93 20.93 16.67
N ALA A 538 -1.93 21.52 15.48
CA ALA A 538 -1.56 22.92 15.31
C ALA A 538 -2.58 23.86 15.97
N GLN A 539 -3.89 23.56 15.89
CA GLN A 539 -4.94 24.29 16.63
C GLN A 539 -4.76 24.19 18.15
N GLU A 540 -4.23 23.04 18.63
CA GLU A 540 -3.87 22.86 20.04
C GLU A 540 -2.60 23.62 20.46
N GLY A 541 -1.99 24.37 19.55
CA GLY A 541 -0.83 25.25 19.81
C GLY A 541 0.53 24.62 19.56
N TYR A 542 0.59 23.49 18.85
CA TYR A 542 1.84 22.84 18.45
C TYR A 542 2.28 23.28 17.05
N ILE A 543 3.57 23.32 16.82
CA ILE A 543 4.12 23.21 15.47
C ILE A 543 4.24 21.71 15.15
N VAL A 544 3.68 21.27 14.03
CA VAL A 544 3.74 19.86 13.60
C VAL A 544 4.70 19.74 12.43
N VAL A 545 5.64 18.80 12.50
CA VAL A 545 6.71 18.64 11.51
C VAL A 545 6.85 17.17 11.11
N CYS A 546 7.20 16.93 9.85
CA CYS A 546 7.67 15.65 9.36
C CYS A 546 8.88 15.86 8.46
N VAL A 547 9.87 14.97 8.59
CA VAL A 547 11.08 14.97 7.76
C VAL A 547 11.36 13.54 7.28
N ASP A 548 11.61 13.40 6.00
CA ASP A 548 12.11 12.15 5.41
C ASP A 548 13.64 12.11 5.54
N GLY A 549 14.13 11.26 6.45
CA GLY A 549 15.54 10.99 6.67
C GLY A 549 16.12 9.96 5.69
N ARG A 550 17.39 9.64 5.85
CA ARG A 550 18.06 8.57 5.11
C ARG A 550 17.33 7.23 5.29
N GLY A 551 17.28 6.44 4.23
CA GLY A 551 16.48 5.20 4.16
C GLY A 551 15.15 5.39 3.45
N THR A 552 14.57 6.61 3.40
CA THR A 552 13.29 6.88 2.73
C THR A 552 13.45 6.94 1.21
N GLY A 553 12.33 6.78 0.48
CA GLY A 553 12.29 6.74 -0.98
C GLY A 553 12.28 8.10 -1.68
N GLY A 554 12.29 8.08 -3.02
CA GLY A 554 12.15 9.24 -3.88
C GLY A 554 13.46 9.98 -4.18
N ARG A 555 14.60 9.50 -3.68
CA ARG A 555 15.93 10.12 -3.82
C ARG A 555 17.02 9.18 -4.32
N GLY A 556 16.62 8.06 -4.93
CA GLY A 556 17.49 7.05 -5.49
C GLY A 556 18.04 6.03 -4.50
N ALA A 557 18.59 4.95 -5.06
CA ALA A 557 19.02 3.77 -4.31
C ALA A 557 20.13 4.06 -3.28
N ALA A 558 21.00 5.02 -3.53
CA ALA A 558 22.07 5.38 -2.61
C ALA A 558 21.51 5.97 -1.30
N PHE A 559 20.48 6.81 -1.38
CA PHE A 559 19.82 7.40 -0.22
C PHE A 559 18.88 6.41 0.48
N GLU A 560 18.13 5.62 -0.29
CA GLU A 560 17.18 4.65 0.24
C GLU A 560 17.89 3.46 0.91
N LYS A 561 18.87 2.88 0.24
CA LYS A 561 19.50 1.63 0.70
C LYS A 561 20.70 1.84 1.62
N CYS A 562 20.97 3.07 2.11
CA CYS A 562 22.10 3.33 3.01
C CYS A 562 21.92 2.72 4.41
N THR A 563 20.66 2.42 4.81
CA THR A 563 20.32 1.79 6.10
C THR A 563 20.41 0.26 6.08
N TYR A 564 20.75 -0.33 4.93
CA TYR A 564 20.88 -1.77 4.75
C TYR A 564 21.83 -2.40 5.78
N LEU A 565 21.40 -3.49 6.42
CA LEU A 565 22.02 -4.25 7.52
C LEU A 565 22.00 -3.55 8.89
N ARG A 566 21.51 -2.30 9.01
CA ARG A 566 21.47 -1.54 10.27
C ARG A 566 20.26 -0.62 10.35
N LEU A 567 19.06 -1.19 10.25
CA LEU A 567 17.83 -0.42 10.39
C LEU A 567 17.77 0.25 11.77
N GLY A 568 17.37 1.51 11.77
CA GLY A 568 17.15 2.33 12.97
C GLY A 568 18.29 3.27 13.34
N ASP A 569 19.53 3.04 12.89
CA ASP A 569 20.68 3.91 13.24
C ASP A 569 20.63 5.26 12.56
N LEU A 570 20.62 5.26 11.22
CA LEU A 570 20.62 6.51 10.44
C LEU A 570 19.28 7.21 10.51
N GLU A 571 18.19 6.44 10.52
CA GLU A 571 16.83 6.96 10.66
C GLU A 571 16.67 7.74 11.97
N ALA A 572 17.07 7.15 13.10
CA ALA A 572 17.01 7.83 14.40
C ALA A 572 17.93 9.05 14.47
N LYS A 573 19.15 8.94 13.92
CA LYS A 573 20.09 10.04 13.85
C LYS A 573 19.51 11.24 13.09
N ASP A 574 18.91 11.01 11.95
CA ASP A 574 18.31 12.07 11.13
C ASP A 574 17.10 12.72 11.82
N GLN A 575 16.30 11.94 12.58
CA GLN A 575 15.21 12.48 13.38
C GLN A 575 15.72 13.34 14.57
N VAL A 576 16.81 12.95 15.21
CA VAL A 576 17.48 13.75 16.25
C VAL A 576 18.09 15.02 15.66
N GLU A 577 18.77 14.95 14.50
CA GLU A 577 19.27 16.12 13.77
C GLU A 577 18.14 17.10 13.39
N THR A 578 16.96 16.54 13.02
CA THR A 578 15.75 17.34 12.78
C THR A 578 15.33 18.11 14.03
N ALA A 579 15.28 17.46 15.19
CA ALA A 579 14.92 18.09 16.46
C ALA A 579 15.93 19.17 16.85
N LEU A 580 17.23 18.95 16.64
CA LEU A 580 18.29 19.94 16.89
C LEU A 580 18.14 21.16 15.97
N TYR A 581 17.91 20.94 14.67
CA TYR A 581 17.64 22.02 13.72
C TYR A 581 16.43 22.86 14.15
N LEU A 582 15.31 22.20 14.48
CA LEU A 582 14.07 22.85 14.93
C LEU A 582 14.31 23.66 16.22
N GLY A 583 15.05 23.10 17.18
CA GLY A 583 15.41 23.76 18.43
C GLY A 583 16.27 25.02 18.25
N GLY A 584 16.93 25.20 17.10
CA GLY A 584 17.65 26.40 16.68
C GLY A 584 16.75 27.50 16.11
N LEU A 585 15.49 27.20 15.75
CA LEU A 585 14.57 28.20 15.21
C LEU A 585 14.08 29.16 16.32
N PRO A 586 13.98 30.48 16.06
CA PRO A 586 13.66 31.46 17.09
C PRO A 586 12.29 31.28 17.73
N PHE A 587 11.35 30.69 17.01
CA PHE A 587 9.97 30.47 17.45
C PHE A 587 9.74 29.06 18.03
N VAL A 588 10.76 28.23 18.18
CA VAL A 588 10.67 26.90 18.77
C VAL A 588 11.17 26.88 20.21
N ASP A 589 10.41 26.22 21.09
CA ASP A 589 10.91 25.88 22.42
C ASP A 589 11.63 24.53 22.36
N LYS A 590 12.95 24.60 22.33
CA LYS A 590 13.82 23.42 22.24
C LYS A 590 13.66 22.41 23.40
N ASN A 591 13.06 22.82 24.51
CA ASN A 591 12.81 21.96 25.66
C ASN A 591 11.45 21.25 25.59
N ARG A 592 10.64 21.56 24.56
CA ARG A 592 9.31 21.00 24.35
C ARG A 592 9.16 20.47 22.92
N ILE A 593 10.02 19.51 22.54
CA ILE A 593 9.96 18.79 21.28
C ILE A 593 9.55 17.34 21.60
N GLY A 594 8.47 16.88 20.99
CA GLY A 594 7.98 15.51 21.05
C GLY A 594 8.12 14.80 19.71
N ILE A 595 8.09 13.46 19.74
CA ILE A 595 8.16 12.61 18.54
C ILE A 595 7.10 11.52 18.60
N TRP A 596 6.53 11.16 17.45
CA TRP A 596 5.66 10.00 17.38
C TRP A 596 5.67 9.32 16.03
N GLY A 597 5.29 8.05 16.01
CA GLY A 597 5.13 7.28 14.80
C GLY A 597 4.41 5.96 15.02
N TRP A 598 4.04 5.32 13.92
CA TRP A 598 3.30 4.07 13.89
C TRP A 598 4.10 3.00 13.15
N SER A 599 4.07 1.72 13.61
CA SER A 599 4.76 0.61 12.96
C SER A 599 6.28 0.85 12.93
N PHE A 600 6.91 0.89 11.77
CA PHE A 600 8.32 1.30 11.64
C PHE A 600 8.55 2.69 12.26
N GLY A 601 7.59 3.62 12.11
CA GLY A 601 7.65 4.93 12.78
C GLY A 601 7.61 4.82 14.30
N GLY A 602 6.89 3.82 14.85
CA GLY A 602 6.95 3.50 16.27
C GLY A 602 8.33 3.02 16.70
N PHE A 603 8.93 2.12 15.93
CA PHE A 603 10.32 1.67 16.13
C PHE A 603 11.31 2.85 16.05
N CYS A 604 11.22 3.68 15.02
CA CYS A 604 12.09 4.84 14.86
C CYS A 604 11.88 5.88 15.98
N THR A 605 10.67 6.01 16.53
CA THR A 605 10.42 6.84 17.73
C THR A 605 11.22 6.32 18.92
N LEU A 606 11.16 5.02 19.20
CA LEU A 606 11.91 4.39 20.30
C LEU A 606 13.42 4.54 20.10
N MET A 607 13.90 4.29 18.88
CA MET A 607 15.31 4.44 18.52
C MET A 607 15.78 5.89 18.66
N SER A 608 14.97 6.86 18.27
CA SER A 608 15.29 8.30 18.37
C SER A 608 15.34 8.78 19.82
N MET A 609 14.43 8.29 20.67
CA MET A 609 14.43 8.60 22.10
C MET A 609 15.58 7.95 22.87
N SER A 610 16.23 6.93 22.31
CA SER A 610 17.39 6.23 22.87
C SER A 610 18.66 6.35 22.02
N GLU A 611 18.73 7.33 21.12
CA GLU A 611 19.89 7.57 20.25
C GLU A 611 21.14 8.03 21.03
N GLY A 612 20.94 8.61 22.21
CA GLY A 612 21.99 9.06 23.10
C GLY A 612 22.06 10.58 23.29
N ARG A 613 21.44 11.37 22.44
CA ARG A 613 21.25 12.83 22.57
C ARG A 613 19.84 13.12 23.07
N PRO A 614 19.66 13.67 24.29
CA PRO A 614 18.33 13.83 24.92
C PRO A 614 17.61 15.07 24.39
N VAL A 615 17.05 14.99 23.17
CA VAL A 615 16.36 16.11 22.50
C VAL A 615 14.83 16.03 22.63
N PHE A 616 14.25 14.84 22.81
CA PHE A 616 12.80 14.66 22.89
C PHE A 616 12.31 14.68 24.33
N LYS A 617 11.32 15.54 24.62
CA LYS A 617 10.69 15.63 25.94
C LYS A 617 9.65 14.52 26.16
N ALA A 618 8.95 14.12 25.12
CA ALA A 618 7.94 13.07 25.13
C ALA A 618 7.89 12.34 23.80
N GLY A 619 7.52 11.05 23.83
CA GLY A 619 7.28 10.26 22.62
C GLY A 619 6.07 9.36 22.73
N VAL A 620 5.48 9.06 21.56
CA VAL A 620 4.41 8.08 21.44
C VAL A 620 4.77 7.07 20.35
N SER A 621 4.82 5.81 20.72
CA SER A 621 5.15 4.69 19.84
C SER A 621 3.93 3.80 19.67
N VAL A 622 3.42 3.69 18.43
CA VAL A 622 2.22 2.91 18.14
C VAL A 622 2.60 1.66 17.35
N ALA A 623 2.25 0.49 17.87
CA ALA A 623 2.47 -0.83 17.27
C ALA A 623 3.89 -1.02 16.70
N PRO A 624 4.94 -0.77 17.52
CA PRO A 624 6.32 -0.80 17.05
C PRO A 624 6.86 -2.22 16.91
N PRO A 625 7.65 -2.53 15.87
CA PRO A 625 8.73 -3.51 16.02
C PRO A 625 9.73 -2.99 17.09
N THR A 626 10.22 -3.86 17.94
CA THR A 626 11.23 -3.50 18.97
C THR A 626 12.50 -4.33 18.84
N ASN A 627 12.39 -5.45 18.15
CA ASN A 627 13.53 -6.26 17.74
C ASN A 627 13.17 -6.95 16.43
N TRP A 628 13.99 -6.78 15.43
CA TRP A 628 13.77 -7.34 14.09
C TRP A 628 13.74 -8.88 14.06
N ARG A 629 14.22 -9.55 15.12
CA ARG A 629 14.04 -11.01 15.31
C ARG A 629 12.60 -11.42 15.53
N TYR A 630 11.72 -10.49 15.90
CA TYR A 630 10.30 -10.76 16.15
C TYR A 630 9.43 -10.50 14.93
N TYR A 631 9.98 -9.90 13.89
CA TYR A 631 9.27 -9.60 12.64
C TYR A 631 9.52 -10.67 11.57
N ASP A 632 8.75 -10.66 10.47
CA ASP A 632 8.79 -11.70 9.46
C ASP A 632 10.10 -11.79 8.68
N THR A 633 10.29 -12.93 7.98
CA THR A 633 11.49 -13.22 7.21
C THR A 633 11.62 -12.32 5.99
N VAL A 634 10.56 -12.18 5.17
CA VAL A 634 10.68 -11.55 3.84
C VAL A 634 11.01 -10.08 3.96
N TYR A 635 10.29 -9.32 4.81
CA TYR A 635 10.60 -7.91 5.07
C TYR A 635 11.95 -7.76 5.76
N THR A 636 12.12 -8.42 6.89
CA THR A 636 13.30 -8.20 7.73
C THR A 636 14.57 -8.60 7.02
N GLU A 637 14.61 -9.77 6.40
CA GLU A 637 15.82 -10.28 5.77
C GLU A 637 16.17 -9.54 4.46
N ARG A 638 15.19 -8.94 3.78
CA ARG A 638 15.43 -8.02 2.66
C ARG A 638 16.36 -6.88 3.07
N TYR A 639 16.17 -6.32 4.25
CA TYR A 639 16.93 -5.16 4.72
C TYR A 639 18.05 -5.49 5.68
N MET A 640 17.98 -6.63 6.39
CA MET A 640 18.89 -6.97 7.48
C MET A 640 19.65 -8.29 7.25
N ARG A 641 19.31 -9.08 6.23
CA ARG A 641 19.66 -10.50 6.11
C ARG A 641 19.20 -11.31 7.34
N THR A 642 19.68 -12.55 7.48
CA THR A 642 19.32 -13.36 8.64
C THR A 642 20.07 -12.91 9.91
N PRO A 643 19.51 -13.14 11.11
CA PRO A 643 20.23 -12.88 12.36
C PRO A 643 21.54 -13.66 12.52
N GLN A 644 21.65 -14.82 11.85
CA GLN A 644 22.87 -15.65 11.84
C GLN A 644 23.99 -15.01 11.05
N GLU A 645 23.66 -14.30 9.95
CA GLU A 645 24.62 -13.63 9.08
C GLU A 645 24.98 -12.22 9.58
N ASN A 646 24.03 -11.53 10.23
CA ASN A 646 24.15 -10.13 10.64
C ASN A 646 23.85 -9.92 12.13
N ALA A 647 24.42 -10.74 13.00
CA ALA A 647 24.15 -10.66 14.44
C ALA A 647 24.33 -9.25 15.02
N ALA A 648 25.37 -8.52 14.57
CA ALA A 648 25.64 -7.15 15.04
C ALA A 648 24.56 -6.14 14.63
N GLY A 649 24.00 -6.25 13.42
CA GLY A 649 22.91 -5.39 12.97
C GLY A 649 21.62 -5.59 13.79
N TYR A 650 21.33 -6.83 14.18
CA TYR A 650 20.17 -7.15 15.02
C TYR A 650 20.29 -6.69 16.48
N LEU A 651 21.46 -6.28 16.94
CA LEU A 651 21.66 -5.60 18.22
C LEU A 651 21.34 -4.08 18.11
N THR A 652 21.08 -3.58 16.90
CA THR A 652 20.62 -2.21 16.68
C THR A 652 19.11 -2.14 16.87
N ASN A 653 18.68 -2.08 18.12
CA ASN A 653 17.26 -2.06 18.47
C ASN A 653 17.03 -1.33 19.81
N PRO A 654 15.80 -0.87 20.13
CA PRO A 654 15.53 -0.11 21.34
C PRO A 654 15.67 -0.93 22.63
N ILE A 655 15.53 -2.26 22.61
CA ILE A 655 15.72 -3.13 23.78
C ILE A 655 17.18 -3.04 24.25
N GLU A 656 18.14 -3.13 23.32
CA GLU A 656 19.57 -3.04 23.62
C GLU A 656 20.02 -1.60 23.99
N ARG A 657 19.16 -0.61 23.77
CA ARG A 657 19.42 0.81 24.06
C ARG A 657 18.56 1.38 25.18
N VAL A 658 17.89 0.51 25.94
CA VAL A 658 16.91 0.91 26.95
C VAL A 658 17.48 1.87 27.99
N ASP A 659 18.75 1.73 28.37
CA ASP A 659 19.45 2.61 29.31
C ASP A 659 19.52 4.06 28.82
N ASN A 660 19.57 4.27 27.52
CA ASN A 660 19.64 5.59 26.89
C ASN A 660 18.26 6.23 26.72
N LEU A 661 17.16 5.51 27.01
CA LEU A 661 15.82 6.10 26.90
C LEU A 661 15.70 7.33 27.80
N HIS A 662 15.26 8.43 27.23
CA HIS A 662 14.96 9.67 27.93
C HIS A 662 13.63 10.26 27.47
N GLY A 663 13.05 11.14 28.31
CA GLY A 663 11.72 11.71 28.06
C GLY A 663 10.57 10.75 28.42
N ALA A 664 9.36 11.30 28.43
CA ALA A 664 8.16 10.53 28.75
C ALA A 664 7.73 9.65 27.59
N LEU A 665 7.51 8.35 27.80
CA LEU A 665 7.13 7.37 26.77
C LEU A 665 5.72 6.85 26.96
N LEU A 666 4.91 6.86 25.89
CA LEU A 666 3.64 6.15 25.74
C LEU A 666 3.76 5.11 24.64
N MET A 667 3.42 3.87 24.91
CA MET A 667 3.26 2.80 23.93
C MET A 667 1.80 2.42 23.73
N CYS A 668 1.37 2.18 22.48
CA CYS A 668 0.02 1.73 22.16
C CYS A 668 0.08 0.52 21.22
N HIS A 669 -0.69 -0.55 21.49
CA HIS A 669 -0.68 -1.74 20.64
C HIS A 669 -2.05 -2.41 20.53
N GLY A 670 -2.36 -2.99 19.37
CA GLY A 670 -3.51 -3.87 19.17
C GLY A 670 -3.21 -5.29 19.63
N MET A 671 -4.05 -5.87 20.49
CA MET A 671 -3.81 -7.22 21.04
C MET A 671 -3.96 -8.34 20.00
N ALA A 672 -4.63 -8.11 18.89
CA ALA A 672 -4.77 -9.05 17.78
C ALA A 672 -4.01 -8.56 16.54
N ASP A 673 -2.87 -7.90 16.74
CA ASP A 673 -1.98 -7.48 15.66
C ASP A 673 -1.26 -8.70 15.10
N ASP A 674 -1.69 -9.13 13.91
CA ASP A 674 -1.18 -10.29 13.18
C ASP A 674 0.06 -9.97 12.33
N ASN A 675 0.45 -8.70 12.26
CA ASN A 675 1.60 -8.21 11.52
C ASN A 675 2.78 -7.92 12.46
N VAL A 676 2.69 -6.84 13.25
CA VAL A 676 3.66 -6.55 14.32
C VAL A 676 3.10 -7.10 15.63
N HIS A 677 3.54 -8.29 16.02
CA HIS A 677 3.00 -8.97 17.19
C HIS A 677 3.16 -8.13 18.48
N PRO A 678 2.15 -8.13 19.38
CA PRO A 678 2.23 -7.47 20.68
C PRO A 678 3.45 -7.90 21.52
N GLN A 679 4.03 -9.07 21.25
CA GLN A 679 5.31 -9.50 21.79
C GLN A 679 6.38 -8.41 21.74
N ASN A 680 6.43 -7.62 20.66
CA ASN A 680 7.39 -6.53 20.53
C ASN A 680 7.27 -5.52 21.69
N THR A 681 6.05 -5.09 22.01
CA THR A 681 5.81 -4.16 23.10
C THR A 681 6.05 -4.83 24.47
N PHE A 682 5.64 -6.08 24.66
CA PHE A 682 5.85 -6.79 25.92
C PHE A 682 7.33 -6.98 26.26
N GLU A 683 8.15 -7.39 25.30
CA GLU A 683 9.59 -7.57 25.49
C GLU A 683 10.31 -6.24 25.77
N TYR A 684 9.87 -5.16 25.12
CA TYR A 684 10.44 -3.85 25.40
C TYR A 684 9.98 -3.29 26.75
N ALA A 685 8.72 -3.52 27.14
CA ALA A 685 8.20 -3.16 28.45
C ALA A 685 8.98 -3.88 29.58
N GLU A 686 9.26 -5.18 29.41
CA GLU A 686 10.10 -5.92 30.36
C GLU A 686 11.51 -5.30 30.46
N ALA A 687 12.14 -4.97 29.33
CA ALA A 687 13.44 -4.32 29.34
C ALA A 687 13.43 -2.96 30.06
N LEU A 688 12.36 -2.16 29.88
CA LEU A 688 12.17 -0.88 30.56
C LEU A 688 12.02 -1.08 32.08
N VAL A 689 11.24 -2.08 32.52
CA VAL A 689 11.08 -2.43 33.94
C VAL A 689 12.43 -2.82 34.56
N GLN A 690 13.21 -3.67 33.89
CA GLN A 690 14.52 -4.10 34.40
C GLN A 690 15.57 -2.96 34.37
N ALA A 691 15.39 -1.95 33.55
CA ALA A 691 16.22 -0.73 33.53
C ALA A 691 15.70 0.40 34.43
N ASP A 692 14.67 0.13 35.26
CA ASP A 692 14.02 1.11 36.17
C ASP A 692 13.57 2.39 35.46
N LYS A 693 12.96 2.24 34.25
CA LYS A 693 12.46 3.34 33.41
C LYS A 693 10.94 3.45 33.53
N ASP A 694 10.44 4.67 33.70
CA ASP A 694 9.00 4.95 33.69
C ASP A 694 8.46 5.03 32.26
N PHE A 695 7.29 4.42 32.03
CA PHE A 695 6.55 4.47 30.76
C PHE A 695 5.05 4.23 31.01
N LYS A 696 4.23 4.44 29.97
CA LYS A 696 2.81 4.06 29.94
C LYS A 696 2.48 3.20 28.72
N GLU A 697 1.48 2.33 28.90
CA GLU A 697 1.00 1.44 27.84
C GLU A 697 -0.52 1.49 27.72
N ILE A 698 -1.01 1.35 26.48
CA ILE A 698 -2.44 1.19 26.19
C ILE A 698 -2.61 0.07 25.18
N TYR A 699 -3.38 -0.94 25.57
CA TYR A 699 -3.70 -2.07 24.70
C TYR A 699 -5.13 -2.00 24.20
N TYR A 700 -5.32 -2.36 22.92
CA TYR A 700 -6.61 -2.35 22.23
C TYR A 700 -7.05 -3.79 21.98
N THR A 701 -7.99 -4.27 22.79
CA THR A 701 -8.52 -5.64 22.75
C THR A 701 -9.06 -5.98 21.36
N ASN A 702 -8.65 -7.12 20.80
CA ASN A 702 -9.05 -7.65 19.49
C ASN A 702 -8.80 -6.68 18.30
N ARG A 703 -7.92 -5.69 18.45
CA ARG A 703 -7.55 -4.81 17.35
C ARG A 703 -6.25 -5.29 16.69
N ASN A 704 -6.25 -5.26 15.37
CA ASN A 704 -5.09 -5.57 14.54
C ASN A 704 -4.14 -4.36 14.42
N HIS A 705 -3.18 -4.43 13.52
CA HIS A 705 -2.16 -3.39 13.29
C HIS A 705 -2.72 -1.98 13.04
N SER A 706 -3.92 -1.88 12.48
CA SER A 706 -4.57 -0.59 12.19
C SER A 706 -5.27 0.04 13.39
N ILE A 707 -5.49 -0.69 14.50
CA ILE A 707 -6.24 -0.25 15.70
C ILE A 707 -7.55 0.44 15.30
N TYR A 708 -8.37 -0.27 14.52
CA TYR A 708 -9.60 0.25 13.92
C TYR A 708 -10.84 -0.45 14.49
N GLY A 709 -12.00 0.24 14.40
CA GLY A 709 -13.32 -0.28 14.78
C GLY A 709 -13.90 0.37 16.05
N GLY A 710 -15.18 0.68 16.01
CA GLY A 710 -15.85 1.43 17.06
C GLY A 710 -15.16 2.77 17.33
N ASN A 711 -14.91 3.08 18.59
CA ASN A 711 -14.23 4.30 19.03
C ASN A 711 -12.71 4.16 19.16
N SER A 712 -12.11 3.02 18.75
CA SER A 712 -10.68 2.74 19.01
C SER A 712 -9.76 3.79 18.44
N ARG A 713 -9.97 4.21 17.19
CA ARG A 713 -9.14 5.23 16.53
C ARG A 713 -9.25 6.60 17.23
N ARG A 714 -10.47 7.05 17.55
CA ARG A 714 -10.69 8.32 18.26
C ARG A 714 -10.05 8.28 19.66
N HIS A 715 -10.18 7.16 20.36
CA HIS A 715 -9.54 6.98 21.67
C HIS A 715 -8.01 7.08 21.55
N LEU A 716 -7.41 6.37 20.59
CA LEU A 716 -5.96 6.41 20.36
C LEU A 716 -5.48 7.85 20.08
N LEU A 717 -6.10 8.57 19.14
CA LEU A 717 -5.71 9.94 18.83
C LEU A 717 -5.83 10.86 20.05
N ARG A 718 -6.89 10.71 20.86
CA ARG A 718 -7.05 11.46 22.10
C ARG A 718 -5.95 11.14 23.12
N GLN A 719 -5.50 9.88 23.24
CA GLN A 719 -4.40 9.53 24.12
C GLN A 719 -3.07 10.14 23.65
N ILE A 720 -2.82 10.18 22.35
CA ILE A 720 -1.64 10.86 21.77
C ILE A 720 -1.65 12.34 22.15
N VAL A 721 -2.79 13.03 21.95
CA VAL A 721 -2.93 14.46 22.28
C VAL A 721 -2.75 14.71 23.78
N ASN A 722 -3.42 13.94 24.62
CA ASN A 722 -3.32 14.06 26.07
C ASN A 722 -1.88 13.83 26.54
N TRP A 723 -1.19 12.82 25.98
CA TRP A 723 0.19 12.54 26.34
C TRP A 723 1.12 13.74 26.09
N PHE A 724 1.00 14.37 24.93
CA PHE A 724 1.80 15.57 24.64
C PHE A 724 1.37 16.76 25.49
N ASN A 725 0.07 16.96 25.73
CA ASN A 725 -0.41 18.04 26.61
C ASN A 725 0.13 17.89 28.04
N ASP A 726 0.10 16.68 28.59
CA ASP A 726 0.54 16.42 29.98
C ASP A 726 2.05 16.57 30.17
N ASN A 727 2.84 16.35 29.11
CA ASN A 727 4.31 16.33 29.21
C ASN A 727 5.00 17.55 28.56
N MET A 728 4.29 18.33 27.71
CA MET A 728 4.91 19.44 26.97
C MET A 728 4.19 20.78 27.06
N LYS A 729 3.01 20.88 27.71
CA LYS A 729 2.34 22.18 27.97
C LYS A 729 2.67 22.80 29.33
#